data_3625601eb7d2232b332771764ffbad32
#
_entry.id   3625601eb7d2232b332771764ffbad32
#
_cell.length_a   1.000
_cell.length_b   1.000
_cell.length_c   1.000
_cell.angle_alpha   90.00
_cell.angle_beta   90.00
_cell.angle_gamma   90.00
#
_symmetry.space_group_name_H-M   'P 1'
#
loop_
_entity.id
_entity.type
_entity.pdbx_description
1 polymer ?
#
loop_
_entity_poly.entity_id
_entity_poly.type
_entity_poly.pdbx_seq_one_letter_code
_entity_poly.pdbx_strand_id
1 'polypeptide(L)'
;MVFVDSSGKRVRLGREIARGGEGAVFDVEGQQLIVAKLYLKPLNEEKRRKLSWMAANATPALSQQTAWPRATLHRAPGLPPVGFLMPRISDGKPVHLLYSPASRPTEFPDRDWGFLLTVAYNIACVFGAVHAAGHLVGDVNERNVLVSPASGVARLIDCDSFQIHGGKTVFPCEVGVARFTPPELQNRHLRLQRSEQHDAFGLAVLLFHLVFLGRHPFDGIYLGQGEMSSERAIAEFRFAYGRDAAAKQIRPPPVHLPFHAAPELLTELFERAFSPRDLHKRPNAGEWSVALRIAAKSLRQCGADRLHVFSAELASCPWCQLTASSGAVFFIAVDTLDFKSSPEDIASYLAIAREAQSRWLLPPAPAPAPHPSAAMPKAVAAELSRLRALSRARFAAGLAVALGWNLFLFGSPARGLSLLAASCVALAAATLLLRAASLKSQALHLLRARASALLKATSSLLHAQDSYWRFTWTAAASFKAHLTGIDALRADYESLQARFTAERQGFTERREELQRKEYLRRVFLAAARIQGFAQGHKQVLRSFGIETAYDVLYAMPEDIKGLGDARRARLRDWAREAQGQFHFDPQSSIPPGELRPLVTTFRKEQVSIRARLEDACDKLRRSSKEMTTEAGIARERVAACERAVESARAILPVADETLREAARRRFYERGMAWSLLAAACATSGVIYVLN
;
A
#
# COMPACT_ATOMS: atom_id res chain seq x y z
N MET A 1 5.26 -49.26 -17.86
CA MET A 1 4.32 -50.09 -17.05
C MET A 1 3.07 -50.39 -17.91
N VAL A 2 2.56 -51.64 -17.87
CA VAL A 2 1.40 -52.05 -18.65
C VAL A 2 0.24 -52.37 -17.71
N PHE A 3 -0.92 -51.87 -18.03
CA PHE A 3 -2.21 -52.05 -17.33
C PHE A 3 -3.28 -52.46 -18.29
N VAL A 4 -4.48 -52.74 -17.78
CA VAL A 4 -5.64 -53.04 -18.57
C VAL A 4 -6.75 -52.06 -18.15
N ASP A 5 -7.46 -51.45 -19.09
CA ASP A 5 -8.62 -50.61 -18.78
C ASP A 5 -9.90 -51.42 -18.53
N SER A 6 -10.96 -50.74 -18.10
CA SER A 6 -12.25 -51.40 -17.82
C SER A 6 -12.90 -52.05 -19.05
N SER A 7 -12.44 -51.76 -20.27
CA SER A 7 -12.89 -52.42 -21.52
C SER A 7 -12.04 -53.62 -21.91
N GLY A 8 -10.96 -53.95 -21.15
CA GLY A 8 -10.04 -55.01 -21.47
C GLY A 8 -8.85 -54.59 -22.36
N LYS A 9 -8.79 -53.35 -22.79
CA LYS A 9 -7.71 -52.84 -23.64
C LYS A 9 -6.44 -52.61 -22.85
N ARG A 10 -5.28 -53.05 -23.42
CA ARG A 10 -3.97 -52.81 -22.85
C ARG A 10 -3.61 -51.34 -22.92
N VAL A 11 -3.16 -50.79 -21.78
CA VAL A 11 -2.75 -49.39 -21.61
C VAL A 11 -1.26 -49.39 -21.15
N ARG A 12 -0.41 -48.79 -21.95
CA ARG A 12 0.99 -48.62 -21.62
C ARG A 12 1.26 -47.20 -21.13
N LEU A 13 1.80 -47.07 -19.92
CA LEU A 13 2.10 -45.77 -19.33
C LEU A 13 3.54 -45.35 -19.71
N GLY A 14 3.63 -44.08 -20.15
CA GLY A 14 4.85 -43.42 -20.51
C GLY A 14 5.48 -42.65 -19.32
N ARG A 15 5.84 -41.41 -19.56
CA ARG A 15 6.52 -40.53 -18.59
C ARG A 15 5.52 -40.10 -17.49
N GLU A 16 6.02 -39.98 -16.25
CA GLU A 16 5.31 -39.30 -15.17
C GLU A 16 5.23 -37.80 -15.45
N ILE A 17 4.03 -37.21 -15.38
CA ILE A 17 3.78 -35.81 -15.65
C ILE A 17 3.72 -35.02 -14.33
N ALA A 18 3.06 -35.60 -13.32
CA ALA A 18 2.83 -34.96 -12.03
C ALA A 18 2.69 -36.01 -10.93
N ARG A 19 3.02 -35.62 -9.68
CA ARG A 19 2.86 -36.47 -8.49
C ARG A 19 2.27 -35.64 -7.36
N GLY A 20 1.20 -36.14 -6.75
CA GLY A 20 0.58 -35.59 -5.55
C GLY A 20 0.60 -36.57 -4.37
N GLY A 21 -0.05 -36.22 -3.28
CA GLY A 21 -0.10 -37.03 -2.06
C GLY A 21 -0.83 -38.38 -2.22
N GLU A 22 -1.87 -38.43 -3.06
CA GLU A 22 -2.70 -39.62 -3.29
C GLU A 22 -2.27 -40.46 -4.50
N GLY A 23 -1.63 -39.84 -5.51
CA GLY A 23 -1.36 -40.52 -6.76
C GLY A 23 -0.36 -39.79 -7.66
N ALA A 24 -0.01 -40.43 -8.75
CA ALA A 24 0.82 -39.88 -9.81
C ALA A 24 0.12 -39.96 -11.16
N VAL A 25 0.35 -38.97 -12.01
CA VAL A 25 -0.24 -38.83 -13.35
C VAL A 25 0.81 -39.14 -14.39
N PHE A 26 0.44 -39.97 -15.38
CA PHE A 26 1.32 -40.47 -16.42
C PHE A 26 0.79 -40.20 -17.82
N ASP A 27 1.68 -40.02 -18.78
CA ASP A 27 1.37 -40.10 -20.18
C ASP A 27 0.84 -41.50 -20.53
N VAL A 28 -0.06 -41.61 -21.51
CA VAL A 28 -0.49 -42.86 -22.09
C VAL A 28 0.11 -42.97 -23.48
N GLU A 29 0.92 -44.02 -23.73
CA GLU A 29 1.55 -44.26 -25.04
C GLU A 29 0.49 -44.39 -26.15
N GLY A 30 0.68 -43.63 -27.23
CA GLY A 30 -0.23 -43.63 -28.37
C GLY A 30 -1.53 -42.82 -28.15
N GLN A 31 -1.71 -42.17 -27.01
CA GLN A 31 -2.91 -41.38 -26.71
C GLN A 31 -2.54 -39.98 -26.15
N GLN A 32 -2.38 -39.02 -27.03
CA GLN A 32 -1.95 -37.67 -26.64
C GLN A 32 -2.99 -36.87 -25.81
N LEU A 33 -4.30 -37.21 -25.97
CA LEU A 33 -5.41 -36.51 -25.31
C LEU A 33 -5.83 -37.14 -23.98
N ILE A 34 -5.19 -38.23 -23.57
CA ILE A 34 -5.54 -39.00 -22.37
C ILE A 34 -4.30 -39.12 -21.47
N VAL A 35 -4.53 -39.05 -20.17
CA VAL A 35 -3.54 -39.35 -19.13
C VAL A 35 -4.08 -40.33 -18.13
N ALA A 36 -3.20 -40.98 -17.39
CA ALA A 36 -3.55 -41.95 -16.36
C ALA A 36 -3.18 -41.43 -14.96
N LYS A 37 -4.11 -41.47 -14.01
CA LYS A 37 -3.83 -41.28 -12.58
C LYS A 37 -3.68 -42.66 -11.92
N LEU A 38 -2.54 -42.96 -11.31
CA LEU A 38 -2.33 -44.13 -10.47
C LEU A 38 -2.25 -43.73 -9.00
N TYR A 39 -2.93 -44.47 -8.14
CA TYR A 39 -2.86 -44.26 -6.71
C TYR A 39 -1.60 -44.88 -6.10
N LEU A 40 -1.01 -44.18 -5.13
CA LEU A 40 0.16 -44.63 -4.38
C LEU A 40 -0.14 -45.71 -3.35
N LYS A 41 -1.40 -45.73 -2.86
CA LYS A 41 -1.90 -46.69 -1.87
C LYS A 41 -3.08 -47.49 -2.45
N PRO A 42 -3.32 -48.72 -1.96
CA PRO A 42 -4.49 -49.48 -2.34
C PRO A 42 -5.76 -48.70 -2.02
N LEU A 43 -6.71 -48.73 -2.97
CA LEU A 43 -8.01 -48.10 -2.79
C LEU A 43 -8.92 -48.93 -1.89
N ASN A 44 -9.69 -48.27 -1.03
CA ASN A 44 -10.78 -48.90 -0.30
C ASN A 44 -11.95 -49.22 -1.24
N GLU A 45 -12.87 -50.04 -0.78
CA GLU A 45 -14.02 -50.50 -1.60
C GLU A 45 -14.90 -49.35 -2.07
N GLU A 46 -15.15 -48.37 -1.19
CA GLU A 46 -15.98 -47.19 -1.52
C GLU A 46 -15.37 -46.37 -2.68
N LYS A 47 -14.05 -46.07 -2.61
CA LYS A 47 -13.36 -45.34 -3.67
C LYS A 47 -13.30 -46.13 -4.98
N ARG A 48 -13.16 -47.46 -4.93
CA ARG A 48 -13.25 -48.35 -6.13
C ARG A 48 -14.62 -48.26 -6.80
N ARG A 49 -15.69 -48.37 -6.01
CA ARG A 49 -17.07 -48.27 -6.49
C ARG A 49 -17.36 -46.90 -7.08
N LYS A 50 -16.89 -45.83 -6.41
CA LYS A 50 -16.99 -44.45 -6.88
C LYS A 50 -16.37 -44.30 -8.28
N LEU A 51 -15.09 -44.69 -8.43
CA LEU A 51 -14.36 -44.59 -9.69
C LEU A 51 -15.00 -45.41 -10.82
N SER A 52 -15.45 -46.63 -10.51
CA SER A 52 -16.15 -47.46 -11.50
C SER A 52 -17.46 -46.83 -11.95
N TRP A 53 -18.23 -46.25 -11.00
CA TRP A 53 -19.44 -45.54 -11.34
C TRP A 53 -19.16 -44.29 -12.19
N MET A 54 -18.16 -43.48 -11.81
CA MET A 54 -17.77 -42.29 -12.57
C MET A 54 -17.35 -42.61 -14.00
N ALA A 55 -16.56 -43.65 -14.18
CA ALA A 55 -16.09 -44.08 -15.49
C ALA A 55 -17.24 -44.57 -16.40
N ALA A 56 -18.19 -45.30 -15.82
CA ALA A 56 -19.38 -45.80 -16.54
C ALA A 56 -20.38 -44.70 -16.91
N ASN A 57 -20.40 -43.59 -16.18
CA ASN A 57 -21.33 -42.48 -16.36
C ASN A 57 -20.64 -41.18 -16.83
N ALA A 58 -19.49 -41.31 -17.51
CA ALA A 58 -18.78 -40.16 -18.10
C ALA A 58 -19.59 -39.57 -19.26
N THR A 59 -19.95 -38.29 -19.14
CA THR A 59 -20.64 -37.56 -20.24
C THR A 59 -19.66 -36.70 -21.02
N PRO A 60 -19.95 -36.42 -22.33
CA PRO A 60 -19.12 -35.48 -23.09
C PRO A 60 -18.99 -34.10 -22.42
N ALA A 61 -20.06 -33.57 -21.84
CA ALA A 61 -20.09 -32.27 -21.17
C ALA A 61 -19.12 -32.24 -19.97
N LEU A 62 -19.19 -33.24 -19.08
CA LEU A 62 -18.25 -33.35 -17.94
C LEU A 62 -16.79 -33.55 -18.41
N SER A 63 -16.58 -34.41 -19.41
CA SER A 63 -15.25 -34.70 -19.93
C SER A 63 -14.59 -33.54 -20.67
N GLN A 64 -15.36 -32.59 -21.20
CA GLN A 64 -14.82 -31.39 -21.85
C GLN A 64 -14.38 -30.34 -20.81
N GLN A 65 -15.07 -30.27 -19.67
CA GLN A 65 -14.88 -29.22 -18.66
C GLN A 65 -14.07 -29.69 -17.46
N THR A 66 -13.84 -30.97 -17.33
CA THR A 66 -13.17 -31.56 -16.16
C THR A 66 -12.26 -32.72 -16.55
N ALA A 67 -11.31 -33.06 -15.67
CA ALA A 67 -10.49 -34.27 -15.75
C ALA A 67 -11.29 -35.50 -15.25
N TRP A 68 -12.49 -35.70 -15.78
CA TRP A 68 -13.42 -36.78 -15.35
C TRP A 68 -12.87 -38.16 -15.69
N PRO A 69 -12.94 -39.15 -14.77
CA PRO A 69 -12.61 -40.54 -15.05
C PRO A 69 -13.39 -41.12 -16.26
N ARG A 70 -12.68 -41.62 -17.27
CA ARG A 70 -13.26 -42.21 -18.48
C ARG A 70 -13.25 -43.73 -18.48
N ALA A 71 -12.26 -44.33 -17.83
CA ALA A 71 -12.12 -45.77 -17.66
C ALA A 71 -11.26 -46.04 -16.41
N THR A 72 -11.54 -47.09 -15.69
CA THR A 72 -10.68 -47.53 -14.59
C THR A 72 -9.47 -48.33 -15.13
N LEU A 73 -8.36 -48.32 -14.41
CA LEU A 73 -7.12 -49.03 -14.72
C LEU A 73 -6.89 -50.15 -13.70
N HIS A 74 -6.57 -51.31 -14.22
CA HIS A 74 -6.37 -52.56 -13.47
C HIS A 74 -4.99 -53.16 -13.78
N ARG A 75 -4.35 -53.86 -12.83
CA ARG A 75 -3.09 -54.55 -13.07
C ARG A 75 -3.26 -55.75 -14.00
N ALA A 76 -4.42 -56.43 -13.92
CA ALA A 76 -4.85 -57.50 -14.83
C ALA A 76 -6.39 -57.54 -14.86
N PRO A 77 -6.99 -58.20 -15.86
CA PRO A 77 -8.43 -58.39 -15.91
C PRO A 77 -8.96 -59.06 -14.65
N GLY A 78 -10.08 -58.53 -14.11
CA GLY A 78 -10.71 -59.03 -12.88
C GLY A 78 -10.11 -58.56 -11.58
N LEU A 79 -8.92 -57.91 -11.58
CA LEU A 79 -8.33 -57.32 -10.38
C LEU A 79 -8.97 -55.96 -10.08
N PRO A 80 -8.95 -55.53 -8.81
CA PRO A 80 -9.45 -54.20 -8.43
C PRO A 80 -8.76 -53.06 -9.16
N PRO A 81 -9.42 -51.93 -9.39
CA PRO A 81 -8.81 -50.76 -10.01
C PRO A 81 -7.70 -50.18 -9.13
N VAL A 82 -6.61 -49.76 -9.76
CA VAL A 82 -5.44 -49.10 -9.14
C VAL A 82 -5.31 -47.65 -9.61
N GLY A 83 -6.17 -47.22 -10.54
CA GLY A 83 -6.19 -45.89 -11.13
C GLY A 83 -7.29 -45.72 -12.14
N PHE A 84 -7.19 -44.68 -12.96
CA PHE A 84 -8.15 -44.36 -14.01
C PHE A 84 -7.52 -43.54 -15.14
N LEU A 85 -8.19 -43.54 -16.29
CA LEU A 85 -7.89 -42.69 -17.43
C LEU A 85 -8.76 -41.45 -17.39
N MET A 86 -8.20 -40.30 -17.76
CA MET A 86 -8.89 -39.00 -17.78
C MET A 86 -8.38 -38.11 -18.93
N PRO A 87 -9.17 -37.08 -19.34
CA PRO A 87 -8.71 -36.11 -20.33
C PRO A 87 -7.42 -35.43 -19.94
N ARG A 88 -6.50 -35.22 -20.88
CA ARG A 88 -5.31 -34.39 -20.72
C ARG A 88 -5.71 -32.92 -20.80
N ILE A 89 -5.23 -32.12 -19.85
CA ILE A 89 -5.29 -30.66 -19.89
C ILE A 89 -3.86 -30.15 -20.13
N SER A 90 -3.54 -29.88 -21.42
CA SER A 90 -2.17 -29.62 -21.86
C SER A 90 -1.71 -28.16 -21.68
N ASP A 91 -2.63 -27.21 -21.75
CA ASP A 91 -2.38 -25.76 -21.74
C ASP A 91 -2.83 -25.07 -20.46
N GLY A 92 -3.32 -25.83 -19.48
CA GLY A 92 -3.87 -25.29 -18.25
C GLY A 92 -2.81 -24.88 -17.23
N LYS A 93 -2.91 -23.65 -16.69
CA LYS A 93 -2.16 -23.18 -15.54
C LYS A 93 -3.08 -23.01 -14.33
N PRO A 94 -2.61 -23.25 -13.09
CA PRO A 94 -3.41 -23.05 -11.89
C PRO A 94 -3.96 -21.63 -11.80
N VAL A 95 -5.25 -21.48 -11.45
CA VAL A 95 -5.94 -20.18 -11.45
C VAL A 95 -5.33 -19.15 -10.49
N HIS A 96 -4.69 -19.60 -9.42
CA HIS A 96 -4.03 -18.68 -8.48
C HIS A 96 -2.88 -17.89 -9.13
N LEU A 97 -2.23 -18.42 -10.15
CA LEU A 97 -1.21 -17.72 -10.91
C LEU A 97 -1.79 -16.56 -11.74
N LEU A 98 -3.08 -16.65 -12.11
CA LEU A 98 -3.78 -15.60 -12.83
C LEU A 98 -4.21 -14.45 -11.91
N TYR A 99 -4.84 -14.74 -10.78
CA TYR A 99 -5.32 -13.67 -9.92
C TYR A 99 -4.21 -13.04 -9.04
N SER A 100 -3.08 -13.70 -8.87
CA SER A 100 -1.93 -13.15 -8.14
C SER A 100 -1.29 -12.00 -8.93
N PRO A 101 -1.21 -10.78 -8.38
CA PRO A 101 -0.53 -9.66 -9.04
C PRO A 101 0.97 -9.92 -9.28
N ALA A 102 1.59 -10.75 -8.46
CA ALA A 102 3.01 -11.10 -8.58
C ALA A 102 3.27 -12.11 -9.73
N SER A 103 2.41 -13.14 -9.87
CA SER A 103 2.61 -14.24 -10.84
C SER A 103 1.99 -13.93 -12.21
N ARG A 104 0.84 -13.24 -12.25
CA ARG A 104 0.12 -12.96 -13.51
C ARG A 104 0.98 -12.36 -14.61
N PRO A 105 1.84 -11.36 -14.34
CA PRO A 105 2.65 -10.76 -15.40
C PRO A 105 3.54 -11.75 -16.14
N THR A 106 3.99 -12.80 -15.47
CA THR A 106 4.86 -13.85 -16.05
C THR A 106 4.03 -14.99 -16.65
N GLU A 107 3.03 -15.44 -15.91
CA GLU A 107 2.28 -16.65 -16.28
C GLU A 107 1.15 -16.39 -17.25
N PHE A 108 0.55 -15.20 -17.19
CA PHE A 108 -0.56 -14.71 -18.02
C PHE A 108 -0.25 -13.30 -18.53
N PRO A 109 0.78 -13.12 -19.37
CA PRO A 109 1.17 -11.79 -19.85
C PRO A 109 0.02 -11.12 -20.61
N ASP A 110 -0.06 -9.79 -20.50
CA ASP A 110 -1.05 -8.96 -21.19
C ASP A 110 -2.53 -9.31 -20.92
N ARG A 111 -2.82 -9.95 -19.79
CA ARG A 111 -4.20 -10.24 -19.37
C ARG A 111 -4.70 -9.15 -18.43
N ASP A 112 -5.77 -8.48 -18.85
CA ASP A 112 -6.46 -7.42 -18.15
C ASP A 112 -7.54 -7.94 -17.17
N TRP A 113 -8.23 -7.05 -16.50
CA TRP A 113 -9.32 -7.42 -15.58
C TRP A 113 -10.50 -8.08 -16.29
N GLY A 114 -10.79 -7.71 -17.55
CA GLY A 114 -11.83 -8.35 -18.36
C GLY A 114 -11.55 -9.83 -18.61
N PHE A 115 -10.26 -10.17 -18.80
CA PHE A 115 -9.87 -11.58 -18.88
C PHE A 115 -10.13 -12.33 -17.57
N LEU A 116 -9.85 -11.71 -16.40
CA LEU A 116 -10.16 -12.34 -15.12
C LEU A 116 -11.67 -12.56 -14.93
N LEU A 117 -12.50 -11.60 -15.32
CA LEU A 117 -13.98 -11.77 -15.31
C LEU A 117 -14.43 -12.87 -16.27
N THR A 118 -13.80 -12.98 -17.43
CA THR A 118 -14.09 -14.06 -18.39
C THR A 118 -13.74 -15.43 -17.82
N VAL A 119 -12.61 -15.54 -17.13
CA VAL A 119 -12.22 -16.79 -16.45
C VAL A 119 -13.18 -17.09 -15.29
N ALA A 120 -13.60 -16.09 -14.53
CA ALA A 120 -14.59 -16.25 -13.48
C ALA A 120 -15.92 -16.78 -14.05
N TYR A 121 -16.37 -16.23 -15.17
CA TYR A 121 -17.54 -16.74 -15.91
C TYR A 121 -17.36 -18.22 -16.31
N ASN A 122 -16.22 -18.57 -16.90
CA ASN A 122 -15.95 -19.95 -17.31
C ASN A 122 -15.94 -20.92 -16.12
N ILE A 123 -15.38 -20.52 -14.97
CA ILE A 123 -15.41 -21.32 -13.73
C ILE A 123 -16.86 -21.54 -13.28
N ALA A 124 -17.67 -20.49 -13.25
CA ALA A 124 -19.08 -20.61 -12.89
C ALA A 124 -19.81 -21.59 -13.84
N CYS A 125 -19.55 -21.53 -15.15
CA CYS A 125 -20.11 -22.48 -16.12
C CYS A 125 -19.69 -23.93 -15.83
N VAL A 126 -18.43 -24.18 -15.48
CA VAL A 126 -17.94 -25.52 -15.15
C VAL A 126 -18.61 -26.05 -13.88
N PHE A 127 -18.77 -25.25 -12.84
CA PHE A 127 -19.54 -25.63 -11.65
C PHE A 127 -21.00 -25.93 -11.98
N GLY A 128 -21.61 -25.08 -12.80
CA GLY A 128 -23.00 -25.31 -13.29
C GLY A 128 -23.16 -26.64 -14.02
N ALA A 129 -22.19 -27.04 -14.83
CA ALA A 129 -22.22 -28.33 -15.52
C ALA A 129 -22.07 -29.53 -14.56
N VAL A 130 -21.26 -29.43 -13.52
CA VAL A 130 -21.12 -30.47 -12.47
C VAL A 130 -22.42 -30.58 -11.68
N HIS A 131 -23.01 -29.44 -11.26
CA HIS A 131 -24.27 -29.40 -10.51
C HIS A 131 -25.45 -29.90 -11.37
N ALA A 132 -25.52 -29.51 -12.64
CA ALA A 132 -26.55 -30.02 -13.57
C ALA A 132 -26.48 -31.53 -13.80
N ALA A 133 -25.29 -32.13 -13.66
CA ALA A 133 -25.08 -33.57 -13.65
C ALA A 133 -25.44 -34.24 -12.30
N GLY A 134 -25.92 -33.47 -11.34
CA GLY A 134 -26.32 -33.95 -10.02
C GLY A 134 -25.13 -34.19 -9.05
N HIS A 135 -23.92 -33.70 -9.37
CA HIS A 135 -22.71 -33.90 -8.55
C HIS A 135 -22.28 -32.61 -7.88
N LEU A 136 -21.37 -32.70 -6.90
CA LEU A 136 -20.79 -31.55 -6.24
C LEU A 136 -19.27 -31.63 -6.29
N VAL A 137 -18.60 -30.47 -6.45
CA VAL A 137 -17.15 -30.39 -6.47
C VAL A 137 -16.58 -30.73 -5.08
N GLY A 138 -17.18 -30.21 -4.03
CA GLY A 138 -16.83 -30.49 -2.65
C GLY A 138 -15.48 -29.93 -2.21
N ASP A 139 -14.37 -30.37 -2.81
CA ASP A 139 -13.04 -29.82 -2.54
C ASP A 139 -12.75 -28.61 -3.44
N VAL A 140 -13.51 -27.55 -3.20
CA VAL A 140 -13.31 -26.28 -3.93
C VAL A 140 -12.04 -25.61 -3.45
N ASN A 141 -11.09 -25.42 -4.35
CA ASN A 141 -9.87 -24.65 -4.09
C ASN A 141 -9.18 -24.25 -5.40
N GLU A 142 -8.25 -23.30 -5.31
CA GLU A 142 -7.54 -22.72 -6.44
C GLU A 142 -6.59 -23.68 -7.16
N ARG A 143 -6.18 -24.78 -6.52
CA ARG A 143 -5.24 -25.76 -7.12
C ARG A 143 -5.98 -26.72 -8.03
N ASN A 144 -7.29 -26.90 -7.80
CA ASN A 144 -8.15 -27.81 -8.56
C ASN A 144 -8.75 -27.14 -9.81
N VAL A 145 -8.38 -25.88 -10.11
CA VAL A 145 -8.83 -25.14 -11.28
C VAL A 145 -7.66 -24.79 -12.17
N LEU A 146 -7.67 -25.31 -13.39
CA LEU A 146 -6.69 -24.97 -14.44
C LEU A 146 -7.32 -24.05 -15.46
N VAL A 147 -6.57 -23.04 -15.91
CA VAL A 147 -7.00 -22.01 -16.86
C VAL A 147 -6.04 -21.95 -18.04
N SER A 148 -6.56 -21.97 -19.24
CA SER A 148 -5.78 -21.73 -20.46
C SER A 148 -5.37 -20.26 -20.55
N PRO A 149 -4.07 -19.94 -20.61
CA PRO A 149 -3.60 -18.56 -20.77
C PRO A 149 -4.05 -17.89 -22.07
N ALA A 150 -4.27 -18.68 -23.11
CA ALA A 150 -4.69 -18.17 -24.43
C ALA A 150 -6.16 -17.81 -24.47
N SER A 151 -7.03 -18.73 -24.01
CA SER A 151 -8.49 -18.64 -24.21
C SER A 151 -9.29 -18.28 -22.95
N GLY A 152 -8.70 -18.41 -21.76
CA GLY A 152 -9.41 -18.26 -20.48
C GLY A 152 -10.35 -19.45 -20.15
N VAL A 153 -10.36 -20.50 -20.96
CA VAL A 153 -11.15 -21.71 -20.67
C VAL A 153 -10.66 -22.31 -19.36
N ALA A 154 -11.60 -22.53 -18.45
CA ALA A 154 -11.36 -23.15 -17.17
C ALA A 154 -11.74 -24.63 -17.18
N ARG A 155 -10.98 -25.46 -16.46
CA ARG A 155 -11.26 -26.89 -16.27
C ARG A 155 -10.96 -27.30 -14.84
N LEU A 156 -11.80 -28.17 -14.27
CA LEU A 156 -11.57 -28.76 -12.96
C LEU A 156 -10.73 -30.03 -13.08
N ILE A 157 -9.80 -30.17 -12.15
CA ILE A 157 -9.01 -31.40 -11.98
C ILE A 157 -9.36 -32.05 -10.64
N ASP A 158 -8.78 -33.23 -10.39
CA ASP A 158 -8.97 -34.00 -9.15
C ASP A 158 -10.43 -34.39 -8.88
N CYS A 159 -11.18 -34.69 -9.96
CA CYS A 159 -12.62 -35.00 -9.91
C CYS A 159 -12.94 -36.25 -9.11
N ASP A 160 -11.99 -37.13 -8.85
CA ASP A 160 -12.18 -38.30 -8.00
C ASP A 160 -12.35 -37.95 -6.51
N SER A 161 -12.08 -36.68 -6.12
CA SER A 161 -12.44 -36.15 -4.80
C SER A 161 -13.92 -35.69 -4.70
N PHE A 162 -14.59 -35.38 -5.80
CA PHE A 162 -15.95 -34.84 -5.84
C PHE A 162 -16.95 -35.66 -5.02
N GLN A 163 -18.01 -35.04 -4.52
CA GLN A 163 -19.17 -35.80 -4.05
C GLN A 163 -20.02 -36.25 -5.25
N ILE A 164 -20.15 -37.57 -5.40
CA ILE A 164 -20.81 -38.18 -6.55
C ILE A 164 -22.13 -38.81 -6.12
N HIS A 165 -23.20 -38.41 -6.77
CA HIS A 165 -24.50 -39.04 -6.63
C HIS A 165 -24.64 -40.18 -7.68
N GLY A 166 -24.39 -41.39 -7.22
CA GLY A 166 -24.41 -42.60 -8.02
C GLY A 166 -25.72 -43.37 -7.90
N GLY A 167 -26.82 -42.77 -8.34
CA GLY A 167 -28.15 -43.35 -8.21
C GLY A 167 -28.63 -43.33 -6.75
N LYS A 168 -28.76 -44.51 -6.11
CA LYS A 168 -29.18 -44.62 -4.72
C LYS A 168 -28.01 -44.41 -3.72
N THR A 169 -26.77 -44.34 -4.20
CA THR A 169 -25.57 -44.19 -3.34
C THR A 169 -24.98 -42.82 -3.51
N VAL A 170 -24.66 -42.16 -2.41
CA VAL A 170 -23.88 -40.93 -2.41
C VAL A 170 -22.46 -41.29 -1.96
N PHE A 171 -21.47 -40.98 -2.78
CA PHE A 171 -20.05 -41.06 -2.45
C PHE A 171 -19.59 -39.70 -1.97
N PRO A 172 -19.30 -39.52 -0.68
CA PRO A 172 -18.98 -38.20 -0.13
C PRO A 172 -17.64 -37.65 -0.64
N CYS A 173 -17.45 -36.31 -0.52
CA CYS A 173 -16.15 -35.69 -0.59
C CYS A 173 -15.55 -35.64 0.81
N GLU A 174 -14.41 -36.28 1.01
CA GLU A 174 -13.76 -36.42 2.33
C GLU A 174 -12.68 -35.37 2.61
N VAL A 175 -12.40 -34.50 1.63
CA VAL A 175 -11.34 -33.50 1.66
C VAL A 175 -11.89 -32.08 1.49
N GLY A 176 -11.11 -31.07 1.84
CA GLY A 176 -11.47 -29.68 1.66
C GLY A 176 -10.43 -28.76 2.28
N VAL A 177 -10.41 -27.51 1.81
CA VAL A 177 -9.53 -26.45 2.30
C VAL A 177 -10.34 -25.49 3.16
N ALA A 178 -9.93 -25.26 4.40
CA ALA A 178 -10.68 -24.45 5.37
C ALA A 178 -11.08 -23.06 4.85
N ARG A 179 -10.21 -22.40 4.09
CA ARG A 179 -10.47 -21.07 3.50
C ARG A 179 -11.60 -21.06 2.46
N PHE A 180 -11.91 -22.21 1.85
CA PHE A 180 -13.03 -22.38 0.89
C PHE A 180 -14.22 -23.10 1.48
N THR A 181 -14.10 -23.52 2.75
CA THR A 181 -15.15 -24.22 3.48
C THR A 181 -16.13 -23.22 4.10
N PRO A 182 -17.45 -23.38 3.91
CA PRO A 182 -18.44 -22.44 4.43
C PRO A 182 -18.51 -22.46 5.97
N PRO A 183 -19.03 -21.38 6.60
CA PRO A 183 -19.11 -21.22 8.05
C PRO A 183 -19.71 -22.40 8.79
N GLU A 184 -20.78 -22.98 8.25
CA GLU A 184 -21.52 -24.10 8.82
C GLU A 184 -20.75 -25.43 8.82
N LEU A 185 -19.67 -25.53 8.02
CA LEU A 185 -18.78 -26.69 7.96
C LEU A 185 -17.42 -26.48 8.62
N GLN A 186 -17.13 -25.26 9.12
CA GLN A 186 -15.87 -25.00 9.82
C GLN A 186 -15.75 -25.90 11.07
N ASN A 187 -14.55 -26.48 11.26
CA ASN A 187 -14.25 -27.39 12.36
C ASN A 187 -15.13 -28.67 12.44
N ARG A 188 -15.78 -29.05 11.33
CA ARG A 188 -16.55 -30.30 11.26
C ARG A 188 -15.80 -31.37 10.45
N HIS A 189 -16.17 -32.64 10.66
CA HIS A 189 -15.68 -33.73 9.84
C HIS A 189 -16.15 -33.57 8.40
N LEU A 190 -15.22 -33.58 7.43
CA LEU A 190 -15.52 -33.33 6.02
C LEU A 190 -16.27 -34.48 5.34
N ARG A 191 -16.43 -35.63 5.97
CA ARG A 191 -17.19 -36.81 5.45
C ARG A 191 -18.72 -36.62 5.48
N LEU A 192 -19.18 -35.43 5.84
CA LEU A 192 -20.61 -35.09 5.78
C LEU A 192 -21.08 -34.96 4.34
N GLN A 193 -22.33 -35.36 4.08
CA GLN A 193 -22.94 -35.09 2.82
C GLN A 193 -23.11 -33.59 2.62
N ARG A 194 -22.48 -33.08 1.57
CA ARG A 194 -22.54 -31.65 1.19
C ARG A 194 -23.77 -31.36 0.37
N SER A 195 -24.14 -30.10 0.27
CA SER A 195 -25.17 -29.57 -0.59
C SER A 195 -24.56 -28.60 -1.61
N GLU A 196 -25.33 -28.25 -2.63
CA GLU A 196 -24.94 -27.24 -3.63
C GLU A 196 -24.61 -25.88 -2.96
N GLN A 197 -25.27 -25.55 -1.83
CA GLN A 197 -25.02 -24.31 -1.09
C GLN A 197 -23.61 -24.26 -0.46
N HIS A 198 -23.03 -25.42 -0.16
CA HIS A 198 -21.65 -25.50 0.32
C HIS A 198 -20.65 -25.22 -0.81
N ASP A 199 -20.89 -25.79 -2.00
CA ASP A 199 -20.11 -25.47 -3.19
C ASP A 199 -20.28 -24.02 -3.63
N ALA A 200 -21.49 -23.46 -3.49
CA ALA A 200 -21.79 -22.07 -3.82
C ALA A 200 -20.94 -21.08 -3.00
N PHE A 201 -20.67 -21.40 -1.72
CA PHE A 201 -19.74 -20.59 -0.90
C PHE A 201 -18.31 -20.67 -1.45
N GLY A 202 -17.79 -21.88 -1.67
CA GLY A 202 -16.45 -22.06 -2.20
C GLY A 202 -16.26 -21.44 -3.58
N LEU A 203 -17.26 -21.57 -4.45
CA LEU A 203 -17.30 -20.89 -5.76
C LEU A 203 -17.22 -19.36 -5.57
N ALA A 204 -18.05 -18.79 -4.70
CA ALA A 204 -18.01 -17.36 -4.44
C ALA A 204 -16.63 -16.87 -3.97
N VAL A 205 -15.92 -17.64 -3.13
CA VAL A 205 -14.54 -17.33 -2.71
C VAL A 205 -13.58 -17.36 -3.90
N LEU A 206 -13.66 -18.36 -4.80
CA LEU A 206 -12.84 -18.40 -6.02
C LEU A 206 -13.10 -17.20 -6.93
N LEU A 207 -14.38 -16.85 -7.12
CA LEU A 207 -14.77 -15.70 -7.94
C LEU A 207 -14.31 -14.39 -7.32
N PHE A 208 -14.37 -14.28 -5.98
CA PHE A 208 -13.86 -13.11 -5.26
C PHE A 208 -12.35 -12.92 -5.47
N HIS A 209 -11.57 -14.01 -5.42
CA HIS A 209 -10.15 -13.95 -5.73
C HIS A 209 -9.86 -13.39 -7.13
N LEU A 210 -10.66 -13.77 -8.13
CA LEU A 210 -10.48 -13.26 -9.50
C LEU A 210 -10.89 -11.80 -9.62
N VAL A 211 -12.05 -11.42 -9.09
CA VAL A 211 -12.58 -10.05 -9.17
C VAL A 211 -11.71 -9.07 -8.37
N PHE A 212 -11.26 -9.48 -7.17
CA PHE A 212 -10.48 -8.64 -6.23
C PHE A 212 -8.99 -9.03 -6.14
N LEU A 213 -8.44 -9.57 -7.24
CA LEU A 213 -6.99 -9.74 -7.45
C LEU A 213 -6.28 -10.50 -6.32
N GLY A 214 -6.79 -11.68 -5.99
CA GLY A 214 -6.24 -12.59 -4.99
C GLY A 214 -6.60 -12.24 -3.55
N ARG A 215 -7.43 -11.21 -3.31
CA ARG A 215 -7.94 -10.92 -1.97
C ARG A 215 -8.97 -11.96 -1.57
N HIS A 216 -8.92 -12.37 -0.30
CA HIS A 216 -9.93 -13.27 0.25
C HIS A 216 -11.04 -12.45 0.93
N PRO A 217 -12.33 -12.83 0.80
CA PRO A 217 -13.44 -12.03 1.33
C PRO A 217 -13.39 -11.83 2.84
N PHE A 218 -12.82 -12.77 3.58
CA PHE A 218 -12.73 -12.73 5.04
C PHE A 218 -11.35 -12.29 5.57
N ASP A 219 -10.40 -11.94 4.70
CA ASP A 219 -9.12 -11.38 5.10
C ASP A 219 -9.23 -9.86 5.20
N GLY A 220 -8.89 -9.32 6.36
CA GLY A 220 -8.96 -7.88 6.65
C GLY A 220 -8.23 -7.50 7.92
N ILE A 221 -8.26 -6.19 8.24
CA ILE A 221 -7.75 -5.68 9.51
C ILE A 221 -8.86 -5.83 10.54
N TYR A 222 -8.64 -6.71 11.52
CA TYR A 222 -9.54 -6.85 12.64
C TYR A 222 -9.37 -5.69 13.62
N LEU A 223 -10.48 -5.09 14.05
CA LEU A 223 -10.50 -3.91 14.93
C LEU A 223 -10.89 -4.27 16.39
N GLY A 224 -11.21 -5.54 16.66
CA GLY A 224 -11.52 -6.04 18.00
C GLY A 224 -10.26 -6.49 18.76
N GLN A 225 -10.47 -7.18 19.87
CA GLN A 225 -9.38 -7.69 20.71
C GLN A 225 -8.95 -9.11 20.31
N GLY A 226 -7.65 -9.39 20.41
CA GLY A 226 -7.06 -10.69 20.12
C GLY A 226 -6.80 -10.95 18.62
N GLU A 227 -6.31 -12.14 18.32
CA GLU A 227 -6.00 -12.57 16.95
C GLU A 227 -7.25 -13.07 16.22
N MET A 228 -7.30 -12.80 14.92
CA MET A 228 -8.37 -13.24 14.02
C MET A 228 -7.77 -14.09 12.89
N SER A 229 -8.00 -15.40 12.97
CA SER A 229 -7.66 -16.30 11.85
C SER A 229 -8.71 -16.20 10.74
N SER A 230 -8.33 -16.58 9.50
CA SER A 230 -9.28 -16.61 8.39
C SER A 230 -10.45 -17.56 8.66
N GLU A 231 -10.20 -18.72 9.27
CA GLU A 231 -11.21 -19.71 9.62
C GLU A 231 -12.21 -19.15 10.63
N ARG A 232 -11.72 -18.45 11.64
CA ARG A 232 -12.56 -17.77 12.63
C ARG A 232 -13.37 -16.64 11.99
N ALA A 233 -12.76 -15.86 11.11
CA ALA A 233 -13.46 -14.79 10.39
C ALA A 233 -14.58 -15.36 9.50
N ILE A 234 -14.34 -16.51 8.84
CA ILE A 234 -15.37 -17.25 8.09
C ILE A 234 -16.48 -17.71 9.01
N ALA A 235 -16.16 -18.42 10.10
CA ALA A 235 -17.13 -18.96 11.02
C ALA A 235 -18.01 -17.88 11.67
N GLU A 236 -17.47 -16.68 11.90
CA GLU A 236 -18.16 -15.53 12.45
C GLU A 236 -18.79 -14.62 11.38
N PHE A 237 -18.78 -15.01 10.10
CA PHE A 237 -19.31 -14.22 8.97
C PHE A 237 -18.75 -12.79 8.90
N ARG A 238 -17.46 -12.61 9.15
CA ARG A 238 -16.78 -11.30 9.10
C ARG A 238 -16.34 -10.99 7.69
N PHE A 239 -17.29 -10.77 6.80
CA PHE A 239 -17.00 -10.35 5.43
C PHE A 239 -16.38 -8.94 5.44
N ALA A 240 -15.08 -8.84 5.13
CA ALA A 240 -14.30 -7.62 5.31
C ALA A 240 -14.74 -6.47 4.38
N TYR A 241 -15.38 -6.78 3.27
CA TYR A 241 -15.85 -5.83 2.26
C TYR A 241 -17.36 -5.58 2.33
N GLY A 242 -18.05 -6.28 3.22
CA GLY A 242 -19.50 -6.23 3.34
C GLY A 242 -20.02 -4.95 3.99
N ARG A 243 -21.30 -4.70 3.78
CA ARG A 243 -22.03 -3.56 4.38
C ARG A 243 -21.96 -3.56 5.90
N ASP A 244 -21.91 -4.75 6.52
CA ASP A 244 -21.85 -4.94 7.96
C ASP A 244 -20.42 -5.06 8.51
N ALA A 245 -19.39 -4.81 7.69
CA ALA A 245 -17.99 -5.01 8.08
C ALA A 245 -17.60 -4.20 9.33
N ALA A 246 -18.03 -2.95 9.42
CA ALA A 246 -17.76 -2.09 10.58
C ALA A 246 -18.39 -2.65 11.87
N ALA A 247 -19.65 -3.11 11.82
CA ALA A 247 -20.34 -3.76 12.94
C ALA A 247 -19.66 -5.08 13.33
N LYS A 248 -19.05 -5.76 12.37
CA LYS A 248 -18.24 -6.98 12.58
C LYS A 248 -16.80 -6.69 13.00
N GLN A 249 -16.45 -5.43 13.24
CA GLN A 249 -15.10 -5.00 13.65
C GLN A 249 -14.00 -5.47 12.70
N ILE A 250 -14.25 -5.43 11.39
CA ILE A 250 -13.29 -5.75 10.35
C ILE A 250 -13.35 -4.71 9.26
N ARG A 251 -12.23 -4.47 8.59
CA ARG A 251 -12.15 -3.63 7.39
C ARG A 251 -11.22 -4.27 6.36
N PRO A 252 -11.36 -3.95 5.06
CA PRO A 252 -10.46 -4.44 4.04
C PRO A 252 -9.00 -4.10 4.31
N PRO A 253 -8.05 -4.87 3.75
CA PRO A 253 -6.62 -4.53 3.78
C PRO A 253 -6.34 -3.16 3.15
N PRO A 254 -5.23 -2.46 3.51
CA PRO A 254 -4.95 -1.10 3.04
C PRO A 254 -4.90 -0.95 1.52
N VAL A 255 -4.31 -1.94 0.82
CA VAL A 255 -4.20 -1.93 -0.65
C VAL A 255 -5.14 -2.97 -1.23
N HIS A 256 -6.28 -2.54 -1.71
CA HIS A 256 -7.31 -3.40 -2.31
C HIS A 256 -8.10 -2.64 -3.35
N LEU A 257 -8.71 -3.34 -4.30
CA LEU A 257 -9.74 -2.78 -5.17
C LEU A 257 -10.97 -2.47 -4.30
N PRO A 258 -11.48 -1.22 -4.26
CA PRO A 258 -12.68 -0.89 -3.51
C PRO A 258 -13.86 -1.77 -3.93
N PHE A 259 -14.69 -2.20 -2.99
CA PHE A 259 -15.79 -3.12 -3.28
C PHE A 259 -16.75 -2.58 -4.34
N HIS A 260 -17.06 -1.29 -4.27
CA HIS A 260 -17.89 -0.59 -5.26
C HIS A 260 -17.23 -0.41 -6.64
N ALA A 261 -15.96 -0.75 -6.80
CA ALA A 261 -15.30 -0.72 -8.11
C ALA A 261 -15.69 -1.92 -9.00
N ALA A 262 -16.20 -2.98 -8.39
CA ALA A 262 -16.86 -4.05 -9.14
C ALA A 262 -18.32 -3.64 -9.49
N PRO A 263 -18.88 -4.12 -10.63
CA PRO A 263 -20.28 -3.87 -10.99
C PRO A 263 -21.25 -4.22 -9.86
N GLU A 264 -22.29 -3.41 -9.67
CA GLU A 264 -23.25 -3.56 -8.56
C GLU A 264 -23.86 -4.96 -8.50
N LEU A 265 -24.19 -5.53 -9.66
CA LEU A 265 -24.72 -6.88 -9.76
C LEU A 265 -23.78 -7.94 -9.12
N LEU A 266 -22.45 -7.79 -9.26
CA LEU A 266 -21.48 -8.70 -8.63
C LEU A 266 -21.36 -8.47 -7.13
N THR A 267 -21.36 -7.21 -6.70
CA THR A 267 -21.27 -6.87 -5.27
C THR A 267 -22.46 -7.38 -4.49
N GLU A 268 -23.68 -7.32 -5.05
CA GLU A 268 -24.88 -7.90 -4.46
C GLU A 268 -24.82 -9.43 -4.34
N LEU A 269 -24.29 -10.11 -5.35
CA LEU A 269 -24.11 -11.55 -5.28
C LEU A 269 -23.07 -11.93 -4.22
N PHE A 270 -21.98 -11.18 -4.07
CA PHE A 270 -21.00 -11.41 -2.99
C PHE A 270 -21.61 -11.17 -1.60
N GLU A 271 -22.41 -10.11 -1.42
CA GLU A 271 -23.14 -9.88 -0.18
C GLU A 271 -24.05 -11.06 0.18
N ARG A 272 -24.80 -11.59 -0.80
CA ARG A 272 -25.65 -12.79 -0.59
C ARG A 272 -24.83 -14.03 -0.28
N ALA A 273 -23.69 -14.21 -0.93
CA ALA A 273 -22.84 -15.39 -0.74
C ALA A 273 -22.24 -15.45 0.66
N PHE A 274 -21.87 -14.30 1.24
CA PHE A 274 -21.11 -14.18 2.50
C PHE A 274 -21.93 -13.66 3.68
N SER A 275 -23.23 -13.36 3.47
CA SER A 275 -24.13 -12.90 4.51
C SER A 275 -24.70 -14.08 5.33
N PRO A 276 -24.91 -13.90 6.67
CA PRO A 276 -25.58 -14.90 7.51
C PRO A 276 -27.10 -14.96 7.35
N ARG A 277 -27.69 -14.01 6.58
CA ARG A 277 -29.16 -13.83 6.51
C ARG A 277 -29.92 -15.03 5.97
N ASP A 278 -29.32 -15.75 5.01
CA ASP A 278 -29.94 -16.94 4.44
C ASP A 278 -28.88 -17.86 3.80
N LEU A 279 -28.46 -18.87 4.55
CA LEU A 279 -27.45 -19.84 4.12
C LEU A 279 -27.93 -20.74 2.98
N HIS A 280 -29.25 -20.80 2.73
CA HIS A 280 -29.84 -21.61 1.68
C HIS A 280 -30.08 -20.84 0.37
N LYS A 281 -29.77 -19.54 0.35
CA LYS A 281 -29.95 -18.64 -0.80
C LYS A 281 -28.66 -18.06 -1.34
N ARG A 282 -27.53 -18.72 -1.13
CA ARG A 282 -26.30 -18.33 -1.79
C ARG A 282 -26.47 -18.40 -3.31
N PRO A 283 -25.88 -17.45 -4.05
CA PRO A 283 -25.97 -17.46 -5.52
C PRO A 283 -25.42 -18.77 -6.09
N ASN A 284 -26.20 -19.43 -6.94
CA ASN A 284 -25.78 -20.63 -7.61
C ASN A 284 -24.86 -20.30 -8.81
N ALA A 285 -24.28 -21.35 -9.42
CA ALA A 285 -23.36 -21.18 -10.55
C ALA A 285 -23.99 -20.49 -11.76
N GLY A 286 -25.30 -20.70 -11.98
CA GLY A 286 -26.08 -20.06 -13.07
C GLY A 286 -26.19 -18.55 -12.85
N GLU A 287 -26.57 -18.11 -11.65
CA GLU A 287 -26.66 -16.68 -11.30
C GLU A 287 -25.29 -15.98 -11.49
N TRP A 288 -24.20 -16.60 -11.00
CA TRP A 288 -22.85 -16.09 -11.21
C TRP A 288 -22.49 -15.99 -12.68
N SER A 289 -22.80 -17.02 -13.50
CA SER A 289 -22.47 -17.01 -14.92
C SER A 289 -23.18 -15.88 -15.67
N VAL A 290 -24.45 -15.62 -15.35
CA VAL A 290 -25.20 -14.50 -15.94
C VAL A 290 -24.58 -13.16 -15.54
N ALA A 291 -24.35 -12.95 -14.26
CA ALA A 291 -23.81 -11.69 -13.74
C ALA A 291 -22.41 -11.39 -14.27
N LEU A 292 -21.51 -12.39 -14.28
CA LEU A 292 -20.15 -12.24 -14.78
C LEU A 292 -20.08 -11.96 -16.27
N ARG A 293 -20.98 -12.58 -17.06
CA ARG A 293 -21.12 -12.31 -18.49
C ARG A 293 -21.57 -10.87 -18.76
N ILE A 294 -22.52 -10.36 -17.99
CA ILE A 294 -22.96 -8.97 -18.06
C ILE A 294 -21.80 -8.04 -17.68
N ALA A 295 -21.14 -8.29 -16.54
CA ALA A 295 -20.02 -7.52 -16.06
C ALA A 295 -18.86 -7.45 -17.08
N ALA A 296 -18.49 -8.60 -17.67
CA ALA A 296 -17.44 -8.65 -18.70
C ALA A 296 -17.77 -7.87 -19.98
N LYS A 297 -19.06 -7.70 -20.30
CA LYS A 297 -19.52 -6.91 -21.46
C LYS A 297 -19.66 -5.41 -21.16
N SER A 298 -19.81 -5.03 -19.90
CA SER A 298 -19.97 -3.63 -19.45
C SER A 298 -18.66 -2.99 -18.99
N LEU A 299 -17.56 -3.31 -19.66
CA LEU A 299 -16.26 -2.77 -19.37
C LEU A 299 -15.87 -1.67 -20.34
N ARG A 300 -15.04 -0.73 -19.87
CA ARG A 300 -14.38 0.26 -20.72
C ARG A 300 -12.89 0.29 -20.47
N GLN A 301 -12.15 0.71 -21.48
CA GLN A 301 -10.70 0.87 -21.42
C GLN A 301 -10.33 2.25 -20.91
N CYS A 302 -9.23 2.33 -20.13
CA CYS A 302 -8.63 3.57 -19.67
C CYS A 302 -7.81 4.24 -20.78
N GLY A 303 -7.89 5.57 -20.86
CA GLY A 303 -7.06 6.32 -21.80
C GLY A 303 -5.57 6.37 -21.42
N ALA A 304 -5.20 6.03 -20.17
CA ALA A 304 -3.81 6.11 -19.71
C ALA A 304 -3.03 4.79 -19.89
N ASP A 305 -3.70 3.64 -19.84
CA ASP A 305 -3.06 2.33 -20.02
C ASP A 305 -4.05 1.34 -20.65
N ARG A 306 -3.61 0.64 -21.69
CA ARG A 306 -4.45 -0.30 -22.45
C ARG A 306 -4.86 -1.56 -21.66
N LEU A 307 -4.14 -1.91 -20.60
CA LEU A 307 -4.51 -3.02 -19.71
C LEU A 307 -5.38 -2.57 -18.52
N HIS A 308 -5.63 -1.28 -18.39
CA HIS A 308 -6.58 -0.78 -17.42
C HIS A 308 -7.99 -0.85 -18.02
N VAL A 309 -8.63 -1.98 -17.80
CA VAL A 309 -10.04 -2.22 -18.16
C VAL A 309 -10.85 -2.24 -16.88
N PHE A 310 -12.00 -1.55 -16.84
CA PHE A 310 -12.78 -1.36 -15.63
C PHE A 310 -14.29 -1.16 -15.94
N SER A 311 -15.16 -1.24 -14.93
CA SER A 311 -16.61 -1.08 -15.11
C SER A 311 -16.97 0.27 -15.73
N ALA A 312 -17.81 0.26 -16.75
CA ALA A 312 -18.32 1.48 -17.38
C ALA A 312 -19.17 2.35 -16.42
N GLU A 313 -19.67 1.79 -15.33
CA GLU A 313 -20.41 2.49 -14.27
C GLU A 313 -19.56 3.50 -13.50
N LEU A 314 -18.24 3.31 -13.46
CA LEU A 314 -17.33 4.18 -12.74
C LEU A 314 -16.99 5.45 -13.53
N ALA A 315 -16.93 6.59 -12.88
CA ALA A 315 -16.53 7.85 -13.50
C ALA A 315 -15.03 7.87 -13.89
N SER A 316 -14.18 7.19 -13.14
CA SER A 316 -12.72 7.21 -13.30
C SER A 316 -12.12 5.81 -13.14
N CYS A 317 -10.89 5.63 -13.66
CA CYS A 317 -10.18 4.34 -13.63
C CYS A 317 -9.72 3.99 -12.21
N PRO A 318 -10.21 2.89 -11.59
CA PRO A 318 -9.81 2.48 -10.27
C PRO A 318 -8.34 2.01 -10.20
N TRP A 319 -7.80 1.52 -11.31
CA TRP A 319 -6.40 1.09 -11.39
C TRP A 319 -5.44 2.28 -11.31
N CYS A 320 -5.75 3.39 -12.00
CA CYS A 320 -4.99 4.64 -11.89
C CYS A 320 -5.09 5.21 -10.48
N GLN A 321 -6.28 5.19 -9.86
CA GLN A 321 -6.47 5.66 -8.49
C GLN A 321 -5.68 4.83 -7.47
N LEU A 322 -5.72 3.49 -7.58
CA LEU A 322 -4.94 2.60 -6.72
C LEU A 322 -3.43 2.82 -6.90
N THR A 323 -2.98 3.00 -8.13
CA THR A 323 -1.58 3.31 -8.41
C THR A 323 -1.19 4.64 -7.77
N ALA A 324 -2.01 5.68 -7.91
CA ALA A 324 -1.76 7.00 -7.32
C ALA A 324 -1.75 6.98 -5.79
N SER A 325 -2.71 6.28 -5.16
CA SER A 325 -2.88 6.29 -3.71
C SER A 325 -1.94 5.35 -2.94
N SER A 326 -1.54 4.23 -3.54
CA SER A 326 -0.78 3.17 -2.86
C SER A 326 0.53 2.77 -3.52
N GLY A 327 0.82 3.28 -4.72
CA GLY A 327 1.93 2.84 -5.54
C GLY A 327 1.77 1.42 -6.10
N ALA A 328 0.66 0.73 -5.82
CA ALA A 328 0.44 -0.63 -6.29
C ALA A 328 0.02 -0.65 -7.75
N VAL A 329 0.76 -1.37 -8.57
CA VAL A 329 0.46 -1.54 -9.99
C VAL A 329 -0.06 -2.95 -10.21
N PHE A 330 -1.33 -3.06 -10.62
CA PHE A 330 -1.98 -4.35 -10.83
C PHE A 330 -1.91 -4.85 -12.27
N PHE A 331 -1.97 -3.95 -13.25
CA PHE A 331 -1.90 -4.28 -14.66
C PHE A 331 -0.86 -3.42 -15.36
N ILE A 332 0.02 -4.03 -16.16
CA ILE A 332 1.06 -3.35 -16.96
C ILE A 332 1.13 -4.05 -18.30
N ALA A 333 0.99 -3.30 -19.38
CA ALA A 333 1.19 -3.82 -20.72
C ALA A 333 2.67 -4.10 -21.00
N VAL A 334 2.99 -5.21 -21.67
CA VAL A 334 4.37 -5.63 -21.96
C VAL A 334 5.05 -4.66 -22.93
N ASP A 335 4.30 -4.08 -23.85
CA ASP A 335 4.78 -3.06 -24.81
C ASP A 335 4.99 -1.68 -24.15
N THR A 336 4.52 -1.45 -22.93
CA THR A 336 4.84 -0.26 -22.14
C THR A 336 6.06 -0.48 -21.23
N LEU A 337 7.06 -1.26 -21.67
CA LEU A 337 8.34 -1.43 -20.97
C LEU A 337 9.24 -0.16 -21.08
N ASP A 338 8.65 0.95 -21.45
CA ASP A 338 9.26 2.26 -21.36
C ASP A 338 8.71 3.03 -20.16
N PHE A 339 9.59 3.78 -19.53
CA PHE A 339 9.24 4.68 -18.44
C PHE A 339 9.44 6.10 -18.92
N LYS A 340 8.46 6.95 -18.70
CA LYS A 340 8.52 8.39 -18.99
C LYS A 340 8.09 9.17 -17.76
N SER A 341 8.89 10.15 -17.41
CA SER A 341 8.54 11.19 -16.44
C SER A 341 8.88 12.54 -17.06
N SER A 342 7.98 13.50 -16.90
CA SER A 342 8.16 14.85 -17.43
C SER A 342 7.84 15.89 -16.33
N PRO A 343 8.51 17.04 -16.33
CA PRO A 343 8.20 18.13 -15.40
C PRO A 343 6.74 18.59 -15.47
N GLU A 344 6.08 18.43 -16.63
CA GLU A 344 4.67 18.77 -16.84
C GLU A 344 3.74 17.92 -15.98
N ASP A 345 4.11 16.69 -15.65
CA ASP A 345 3.32 15.77 -14.81
C ASP A 345 3.07 16.30 -13.39
N ILE A 346 3.95 17.19 -12.91
CA ILE A 346 3.90 17.79 -11.56
C ILE A 346 3.64 19.29 -11.61
N ALA A 347 3.46 19.89 -12.79
CA ALA A 347 3.30 21.35 -12.98
C ALA A 347 2.11 21.90 -12.17
N SER A 348 1.01 21.17 -12.09
CA SER A 348 -0.19 21.56 -11.31
C SER A 348 0.09 21.68 -9.81
N TYR A 349 0.87 20.76 -9.24
CA TYR A 349 1.25 20.82 -7.83
C TYR A 349 2.20 21.99 -7.57
N LEU A 350 3.18 22.21 -8.45
CA LEU A 350 4.09 23.35 -8.33
C LEU A 350 3.39 24.70 -8.52
N ALA A 351 2.30 24.75 -9.30
CA ALA A 351 1.47 25.95 -9.41
C ALA A 351 0.79 26.28 -8.07
N ILE A 352 0.28 25.27 -7.34
CA ILE A 352 -0.29 25.43 -6.01
C ILE A 352 0.75 26.00 -5.04
N ALA A 353 1.97 25.47 -5.07
CA ALA A 353 3.05 25.96 -4.20
C ALA A 353 3.42 27.42 -4.52
N ARG A 354 3.51 27.79 -5.80
CA ARG A 354 3.75 29.18 -6.22
C ARG A 354 2.63 30.11 -5.82
N GLU A 355 1.38 29.70 -5.96
CA GLU A 355 0.23 30.47 -5.53
C GLU A 355 0.24 30.69 -4.01
N ALA A 356 0.52 29.65 -3.22
CA ALA A 356 0.67 29.76 -1.78
C ALA A 356 1.79 30.72 -1.40
N GLN A 357 2.92 30.67 -2.12
CA GLN A 357 4.07 31.56 -1.92
C GLN A 357 3.73 33.02 -2.29
N SER A 358 3.02 33.26 -3.41
CA SER A 358 2.63 34.63 -3.80
C SER A 358 1.59 35.26 -2.86
N ARG A 359 0.77 34.44 -2.22
CA ARG A 359 -0.22 34.89 -1.24
C ARG A 359 0.34 34.99 0.17
N TRP A 360 1.55 34.52 0.41
CA TRP A 360 2.22 34.60 1.69
C TRP A 360 2.69 36.04 1.95
N LEU A 361 1.80 36.85 2.53
CA LEU A 361 2.09 38.21 2.97
C LEU A 361 2.05 38.24 4.50
N LEU A 362 3.20 38.22 5.15
CA LEU A 362 3.25 38.59 6.56
C LEU A 362 2.88 40.06 6.67
N PRO A 363 1.89 40.44 7.50
CA PRO A 363 1.57 41.84 7.73
C PRO A 363 2.83 42.58 8.18
N PRO A 364 3.10 43.81 7.70
CA PRO A 364 4.24 44.59 8.15
C PRO A 364 4.14 44.85 9.67
N ALA A 365 5.29 44.92 10.33
CA ALA A 365 5.36 45.29 11.74
C ALA A 365 4.58 46.59 11.98
N PRO A 366 3.81 46.67 13.08
CA PRO A 366 3.13 47.94 13.41
C PRO A 366 4.18 49.03 13.54
N ALA A 367 3.96 50.16 12.82
CA ALA A 367 4.86 51.29 12.82
C ALA A 367 4.89 51.94 14.22
N PRO A 368 6.07 52.38 14.71
CA PRO A 368 6.14 53.11 15.96
C PRO A 368 5.36 54.45 15.86
N ALA A 369 4.55 54.74 16.85
CA ALA A 369 3.74 55.95 16.85
C ALA A 369 4.64 57.21 16.84
N PRO A 370 4.22 58.30 16.10
CA PRO A 370 5.02 59.53 16.00
C PRO A 370 5.10 60.30 17.32
N HIS A 371 6.24 60.92 17.54
CA HIS A 371 6.55 61.67 18.76
C HIS A 371 6.00 63.10 18.75
N PRO A 372 5.24 63.54 19.77
CA PRO A 372 5.04 64.98 20.00
C PRO A 372 6.14 65.53 20.93
N SER A 373 6.72 66.64 20.55
CA SER A 373 7.73 67.36 21.35
C SER A 373 7.04 68.44 22.20
N ALA A 374 7.19 68.37 23.54
CA ALA A 374 6.87 69.43 24.46
C ALA A 374 7.89 69.48 25.60
N ALA A 375 8.31 70.67 26.02
CA ALA A 375 9.33 70.89 27.01
C ALA A 375 8.88 70.51 28.43
N MET A 376 9.74 69.85 29.15
CA MET A 376 9.48 69.27 30.46
C MET A 376 9.75 70.22 31.65
N PRO A 377 8.94 70.21 32.73
CA PRO A 377 9.21 71.00 33.97
C PRO A 377 10.52 70.56 34.65
N LYS A 378 11.31 71.51 35.18
CA LYS A 378 12.64 71.28 35.72
C LYS A 378 12.70 70.22 36.86
N ALA A 379 11.70 70.20 37.75
CA ALA A 379 11.63 69.22 38.85
C ALA A 379 11.44 67.78 38.33
N VAL A 380 10.67 67.65 37.27
CA VAL A 380 10.38 66.38 36.58
C VAL A 380 11.62 65.93 35.80
N ALA A 381 12.37 66.86 35.20
CA ALA A 381 13.61 66.56 34.50
C ALA A 381 14.72 66.06 35.47
N ALA A 382 14.78 66.61 36.68
CA ALA A 382 15.72 66.15 37.70
C ALA A 382 15.44 64.72 38.21
N GLU A 383 14.18 64.41 38.50
CA GLU A 383 13.76 63.09 38.94
C GLU A 383 13.92 62.05 37.82
N LEU A 384 13.63 62.46 36.57
CA LEU A 384 13.90 61.64 35.38
C LEU A 384 15.40 61.36 35.18
N SER A 385 16.26 62.36 35.43
CA SER A 385 17.71 62.19 35.33
C SER A 385 18.23 61.15 36.36
N ARG A 386 17.63 61.19 37.55
CA ARG A 386 17.93 60.24 38.65
C ARG A 386 17.42 58.81 38.30
N LEU A 387 16.21 58.71 37.76
CA LEU A 387 15.67 57.45 37.29
C LEU A 387 16.43 56.91 36.04
N ARG A 388 16.89 57.83 35.18
CA ARG A 388 17.77 57.47 34.02
C ARG A 388 19.13 56.93 34.45
N ALA A 389 19.75 57.56 35.50
CA ALA A 389 21.01 57.07 36.04
C ALA A 389 20.86 55.65 36.65
N LEU A 390 19.79 55.43 37.42
CA LEU A 390 19.44 54.10 37.95
C LEU A 390 19.11 53.08 36.87
N SER A 391 18.42 53.47 35.82
CA SER A 391 18.08 52.63 34.67
C SER A 391 19.31 52.23 33.85
N ARG A 392 20.24 53.22 33.63
CA ARG A 392 21.51 52.94 32.92
C ARG A 392 22.43 51.98 33.70
N ALA A 393 22.54 52.19 35.03
CA ALA A 393 23.33 51.30 35.87
C ALA A 393 22.76 49.84 35.87
N ARG A 394 21.41 49.72 35.86
CA ARG A 394 20.73 48.39 35.78
C ARG A 394 20.79 47.79 34.38
N PHE A 395 20.73 48.62 33.32
CA PHE A 395 20.93 48.17 31.95
C PHE A 395 22.35 47.66 31.72
N ALA A 396 23.36 48.41 32.22
CA ALA A 396 24.74 48.00 32.15
C ALA A 396 25.01 46.70 32.95
N ALA A 397 24.39 46.56 34.14
CA ALA A 397 24.44 45.33 34.90
C ALA A 397 23.69 44.18 34.21
N GLY A 398 22.53 44.45 33.63
CA GLY A 398 21.78 43.46 32.84
C GLY A 398 22.48 43.04 31.55
N LEU A 399 23.14 43.99 30.87
CA LEU A 399 23.95 43.70 29.68
C LEU A 399 25.22 42.93 30.04
N ALA A 400 25.88 43.25 31.17
CA ALA A 400 27.02 42.51 31.67
C ALA A 400 26.65 41.08 32.09
N VAL A 401 25.46 40.90 32.71
CA VAL A 401 24.91 39.58 33.01
C VAL A 401 24.50 38.83 31.73
N ALA A 402 23.90 39.52 30.75
CA ALA A 402 23.51 38.91 29.47
C ALA A 402 24.72 38.53 28.60
N LEU A 403 25.79 39.37 28.62
CA LEU A 403 27.03 39.06 27.92
C LEU A 403 27.83 37.96 28.64
N GLY A 404 27.90 37.98 29.96
CA GLY A 404 28.49 36.90 30.76
C GLY A 404 27.74 35.59 30.63
N TRP A 405 26.41 35.65 30.51
CA TRP A 405 25.54 34.50 30.31
C TRP A 405 25.62 33.95 28.90
N ASN A 406 25.71 34.79 27.85
CA ASN A 406 25.94 34.31 26.48
C ASN A 406 27.33 33.66 26.33
N LEU A 407 28.35 34.14 26.98
CA LEU A 407 29.66 33.49 27.02
C LEU A 407 29.63 32.14 27.76
N PHE A 408 28.72 31.96 28.71
CA PHE A 408 28.51 30.72 29.45
C PHE A 408 27.59 29.72 28.72
N LEU A 409 26.79 30.19 27.75
CA LEU A 409 25.64 29.47 27.14
C LEU A 409 25.84 28.94 25.74
N PHE A 410 27.01 28.87 25.20
CA PHE A 410 27.24 28.16 23.93
C PHE A 410 26.93 26.64 23.99
N GLY A 411 26.09 26.20 24.94
CA GLY A 411 25.92 24.75 25.18
C GLY A 411 24.56 24.17 25.54
N SER A 412 23.42 24.91 25.67
CA SER A 412 22.13 24.16 25.87
C SER A 412 20.81 24.96 25.69
N PRO A 413 19.76 24.35 25.10
CA PRO A 413 18.51 25.02 24.65
C PRO A 413 17.39 25.18 25.71
N ALA A 414 17.58 24.83 26.97
CA ALA A 414 16.47 24.70 27.95
C ALA A 414 16.23 25.92 28.87
N ARG A 415 16.73 27.14 28.56
CA ARG A 415 16.86 28.23 29.53
C ARG A 415 15.98 29.49 29.32
N GLY A 416 14.94 29.41 28.51
CA GLY A 416 13.98 30.52 28.27
C GLY A 416 13.12 30.91 29.49
N LEU A 417 12.87 30.02 30.42
CA LEU A 417 11.98 30.25 31.58
C LEU A 417 12.66 31.08 32.72
N SER A 418 13.96 31.03 32.86
CA SER A 418 14.66 31.73 33.92
C SER A 418 14.80 33.24 33.66
N LEU A 419 14.80 33.70 32.42
CA LEU A 419 14.80 35.11 32.02
C LEU A 419 13.43 35.79 32.29
N LEU A 420 12.35 35.07 32.17
CA LEU A 420 11.00 35.53 32.54
C LEU A 420 10.86 35.73 34.04
N ALA A 421 11.41 34.85 34.86
CA ALA A 421 11.42 34.95 36.32
C ALA A 421 12.26 36.16 36.82
N ALA A 422 13.42 36.40 36.21
CA ALA A 422 14.26 37.57 36.57
C ALA A 422 13.61 38.91 36.20
N SER A 423 12.85 38.98 35.08
CA SER A 423 12.08 40.17 34.69
C SER A 423 10.89 40.43 35.61
N CYS A 424 10.24 39.39 36.12
CA CYS A 424 9.15 39.52 37.11
C CYS A 424 9.63 39.98 38.46
N VAL A 425 10.82 39.56 38.92
CA VAL A 425 11.45 39.99 40.18
C VAL A 425 11.89 41.46 40.13
N ALA A 426 12.45 41.92 38.99
CA ALA A 426 12.82 43.32 38.78
C ALA A 426 11.58 44.24 38.74
N LEU A 427 10.46 43.80 38.17
CA LEU A 427 9.18 44.53 38.16
C LEU A 427 8.53 44.58 39.56
N ALA A 428 8.64 43.50 40.33
CA ALA A 428 8.19 43.45 41.72
C ALA A 428 8.99 44.38 42.63
N ALA A 429 10.32 44.41 42.45
CA ALA A 429 11.20 45.33 43.21
C ALA A 429 10.92 46.81 42.89
N ALA A 430 10.67 47.17 41.64
CA ALA A 430 10.28 48.53 41.22
C ALA A 430 8.93 48.96 41.80
N THR A 431 7.95 48.04 41.87
CA THR A 431 6.62 48.29 42.51
C THR A 431 6.74 48.43 44.02
N LEU A 432 7.65 47.69 44.68
CA LEU A 432 7.92 47.84 46.12
C LEU A 432 8.59 49.17 46.48
N LEU A 433 9.51 49.67 45.67
CA LEU A 433 10.19 50.96 45.86
C LEU A 433 9.20 52.17 45.65
N LEU A 434 8.22 52.04 44.77
CA LEU A 434 7.13 53.04 44.61
C LEU A 434 6.16 53.02 45.79
N ARG A 435 5.98 51.90 46.49
CA ARG A 435 5.15 51.79 47.69
C ARG A 435 5.80 52.46 48.93
N ALA A 436 7.09 52.61 49.00
CA ALA A 436 7.80 53.14 50.16
C ALA A 436 7.81 54.67 50.25
N ALA A 437 7.34 55.37 49.20
CA ALA A 437 7.20 56.85 49.25
C ALA A 437 5.79 57.23 49.72
N SER A 438 5.60 57.33 51.01
CA SER A 438 4.34 57.73 51.63
C SER A 438 4.05 59.23 51.43
N LEU A 439 2.98 59.53 50.62
CA LEU A 439 2.32 60.86 50.60
C LEU A 439 0.81 60.64 50.71
N LYS A 440 0.28 61.16 51.84
CA LYS A 440 -1.15 61.06 52.22
C LYS A 440 -2.02 62.09 51.48
N SER A 441 -2.33 61.91 50.20
CA SER A 441 -3.37 62.72 49.57
C SER A 441 -4.19 61.89 48.57
N GLN A 442 -5.50 62.15 48.47
CA GLN A 442 -6.45 61.49 47.53
C GLN A 442 -6.02 61.65 46.07
N ALA A 443 -5.37 62.77 45.70
CA ALA A 443 -4.84 63.03 44.36
C ALA A 443 -3.73 62.03 44.00
N LEU A 444 -2.88 61.63 44.95
CA LEU A 444 -1.81 60.69 44.74
C LEU A 444 -2.33 59.24 44.56
N HIS A 445 -3.43 58.91 45.25
CA HIS A 445 -4.11 57.62 45.05
C HIS A 445 -4.70 57.50 43.67
N LEU A 446 -5.31 58.58 43.15
CA LEU A 446 -5.86 58.63 41.77
C LEU A 446 -4.73 58.55 40.73
N LEU A 447 -3.62 59.27 40.94
CA LEU A 447 -2.43 59.19 40.06
C LEU A 447 -1.77 57.81 40.08
N ARG A 448 -1.68 57.17 41.28
CA ARG A 448 -1.18 55.78 41.40
C ARG A 448 -2.07 54.79 40.67
N ALA A 449 -3.38 54.88 40.82
CA ALA A 449 -4.34 54.01 40.11
C ALA A 449 -4.23 54.17 38.59
N ARG A 450 -4.13 55.42 38.11
CA ARG A 450 -3.99 55.73 36.68
C ARG A 450 -2.60 55.29 36.13
N ALA A 451 -1.51 55.53 36.88
CA ALA A 451 -0.19 55.05 36.52
C ALA A 451 -0.14 53.50 36.47
N SER A 452 -0.81 52.85 37.42
CA SER A 452 -0.96 51.38 37.43
C SER A 452 -1.73 50.89 36.20
N ALA A 453 -2.79 51.58 35.80
CA ALA A 453 -3.57 51.22 34.60
C ALA A 453 -2.74 51.35 33.29
N LEU A 454 -1.95 52.49 33.19
CA LEU A 454 -1.06 52.69 32.04
C LEU A 454 0.06 51.66 32.00
N LEU A 455 0.67 51.34 33.14
CA LEU A 455 1.71 50.31 33.25
C LEU A 455 1.14 48.93 32.83
N LYS A 456 -0.07 48.62 33.26
CA LYS A 456 -0.74 47.38 32.88
C LYS A 456 -1.03 47.32 31.38
N ALA A 457 -1.57 48.41 30.81
CA ALA A 457 -1.85 48.52 29.38
C ALA A 457 -0.55 48.40 28.54
N THR A 458 0.52 49.08 28.96
CA THR A 458 1.85 49.02 28.32
C THR A 458 2.47 47.62 28.41
N SER A 459 2.34 46.95 29.56
CA SER A 459 2.81 45.56 29.73
C SER A 459 2.05 44.63 28.82
N SER A 460 0.73 44.80 28.70
CA SER A 460 -0.10 44.00 27.80
C SER A 460 0.24 44.22 26.32
N LEU A 461 0.58 45.44 25.92
CA LEU A 461 1.03 45.76 24.57
C LEU A 461 2.38 45.08 24.26
N LEU A 462 3.34 45.19 25.16
CA LEU A 462 4.64 44.55 25.00
C LEU A 462 4.51 43.03 24.87
N HIS A 463 3.63 42.43 25.66
CA HIS A 463 3.38 41.00 25.59
C HIS A 463 2.68 40.59 24.28
N ALA A 464 1.72 41.39 23.82
CA ALA A 464 1.04 41.15 22.54
C ALA A 464 2.03 41.27 21.35
N GLN A 465 2.92 42.27 21.38
CA GLN A 465 3.95 42.46 20.36
C GLN A 465 4.98 41.32 20.37
N ASP A 466 5.47 40.89 21.54
CA ASP A 466 6.36 39.75 21.66
C ASP A 466 5.75 38.47 21.12
N SER A 467 4.47 38.24 21.46
CA SER A 467 3.71 37.08 20.95
C SER A 467 3.53 37.13 19.41
N TYR A 468 3.24 38.33 18.85
CA TYR A 468 3.16 38.53 17.41
C TYR A 468 4.47 38.21 16.70
N TRP A 469 5.60 38.70 17.21
CA TRP A 469 6.90 38.45 16.62
C TRP A 469 7.33 36.99 16.70
N ARG A 470 7.11 36.33 17.83
CA ARG A 470 7.37 34.89 17.97
C ARG A 470 6.57 34.08 16.97
N PHE A 471 5.28 34.39 16.87
CA PHE A 471 4.38 33.73 15.91
C PHE A 471 4.85 33.93 14.47
N THR A 472 5.13 35.17 14.04
CA THR A 472 5.54 35.44 12.66
C THR A 472 6.88 34.76 12.31
N TRP A 473 7.80 34.69 13.26
CA TRP A 473 9.08 34.02 13.06
C TRP A 473 8.92 32.49 12.92
N THR A 474 8.15 31.85 13.79
CA THR A 474 7.87 30.42 13.71
C THR A 474 7.09 30.06 12.47
N ALA A 475 6.12 30.89 12.08
CA ALA A 475 5.35 30.74 10.86
C ALA A 475 6.24 30.78 9.60
N ALA A 476 7.14 31.78 9.52
CA ALA A 476 8.08 31.90 8.40
C ALA A 476 9.04 30.70 8.31
N ALA A 477 9.55 30.21 9.44
CA ALA A 477 10.40 29.04 9.48
C ALA A 477 9.67 27.76 9.01
N SER A 478 8.42 27.55 9.47
CA SER A 478 7.58 26.44 9.07
C SER A 478 7.24 26.49 7.58
N PHE A 479 6.85 27.66 7.07
CA PHE A 479 6.56 27.85 5.65
C PHE A 479 7.77 27.54 4.76
N LYS A 480 8.96 28.03 5.14
CA LYS A 480 10.22 27.72 4.46
C LYS A 480 10.52 26.22 4.46
N ALA A 481 10.32 25.53 5.59
CA ALA A 481 10.53 24.09 5.68
C ALA A 481 9.63 23.31 4.71
N HIS A 482 8.35 23.70 4.58
CA HIS A 482 7.44 23.10 3.61
C HIS A 482 7.90 23.32 2.16
N LEU A 483 8.34 24.55 1.80
CA LEU A 483 8.87 24.84 0.46
C LEU A 483 10.11 24.00 0.16
N THR A 484 11.07 23.94 1.08
CA THR A 484 12.28 23.12 0.92
C THR A 484 11.93 21.65 0.70
N GLY A 485 10.92 21.13 1.42
CA GLY A 485 10.42 19.77 1.21
C GLY A 485 9.82 19.53 -0.18
N ILE A 486 9.08 20.52 -0.71
CA ILE A 486 8.51 20.46 -2.07
C ILE A 486 9.62 20.51 -3.11
N ASP A 487 10.62 21.38 -2.94
CA ASP A 487 11.75 21.48 -3.89
C ASP A 487 12.58 20.19 -3.92
N ALA A 488 12.77 19.54 -2.79
CA ALA A 488 13.45 18.23 -2.72
C ALA A 488 12.66 17.15 -3.48
N LEU A 489 11.34 17.09 -3.27
CA LEU A 489 10.47 16.13 -3.98
C LEU A 489 10.41 16.42 -5.48
N ARG A 490 10.47 17.68 -5.89
CA ARG A 490 10.58 18.09 -7.29
C ARG A 490 11.88 17.58 -7.90
N ALA A 491 13.01 17.81 -7.24
CA ALA A 491 14.32 17.35 -7.71
C ALA A 491 14.37 15.82 -7.84
N ASP A 492 13.82 15.09 -6.86
CA ASP A 492 13.68 13.64 -6.91
C ASP A 492 12.88 13.21 -8.15
N TYR A 493 11.74 13.86 -8.41
CA TYR A 493 10.89 13.54 -9.57
C TYR A 493 11.60 13.82 -10.90
N GLU A 494 12.23 14.98 -11.05
CA GLU A 494 12.97 15.38 -12.24
C GLU A 494 14.17 14.47 -12.53
N SER A 495 14.75 13.84 -11.50
CA SER A 495 15.86 12.88 -11.64
C SER A 495 15.42 11.50 -12.17
N LEU A 496 14.14 11.14 -12.06
CA LEU A 496 13.65 9.78 -12.36
C LEU A 496 13.97 9.32 -13.78
N GLN A 497 13.75 10.18 -14.79
CA GLN A 497 13.99 9.83 -16.18
C GLN A 497 15.46 9.52 -16.46
N ALA A 498 16.35 10.33 -15.92
CA ALA A 498 17.81 10.14 -16.09
C ALA A 498 18.27 8.86 -15.39
N ARG A 499 17.80 8.61 -14.18
CA ARG A 499 18.11 7.39 -13.41
C ARG A 499 17.60 6.13 -14.11
N PHE A 500 16.35 6.16 -14.62
CA PHE A 500 15.80 5.06 -15.41
C PHE A 500 16.63 4.78 -16.64
N THR A 501 17.00 5.81 -17.39
CA THR A 501 17.81 5.68 -18.60
C THR A 501 19.17 5.07 -18.31
N ALA A 502 19.82 5.50 -17.24
CA ALA A 502 21.12 4.98 -16.82
C ALA A 502 21.02 3.47 -16.40
N GLU A 503 20.02 3.11 -15.59
CA GLU A 503 19.82 1.71 -15.21
C GLU A 503 19.45 0.84 -16.43
N ARG A 504 18.59 1.33 -17.33
CA ARG A 504 18.24 0.61 -18.57
C ARG A 504 19.45 0.40 -19.48
N GLN A 505 20.38 1.36 -19.53
CA GLN A 505 21.62 1.20 -20.28
C GLN A 505 22.47 0.05 -19.73
N GLY A 506 22.56 -0.10 -18.41
CA GLY A 506 23.22 -1.25 -17.77
C GLY A 506 22.60 -2.61 -18.13
N PHE A 507 21.28 -2.65 -18.40
CA PHE A 507 20.63 -3.86 -18.95
C PHE A 507 21.00 -4.08 -20.42
N THR A 508 21.15 -3.01 -21.19
CA THR A 508 21.56 -3.10 -22.60
C THR A 508 22.99 -3.63 -22.73
N GLU A 509 23.89 -3.20 -21.87
CA GLU A 509 25.28 -3.66 -21.82
C GLU A 509 25.39 -5.16 -21.47
N ARG A 510 24.48 -5.65 -20.61
CA ARG A 510 24.39 -7.06 -20.21
C ARG A 510 23.38 -7.87 -21.02
N ARG A 511 22.91 -7.37 -22.16
CA ARG A 511 21.82 -7.99 -22.95
C ARG A 511 22.13 -9.44 -23.34
N GLU A 512 23.36 -9.73 -23.76
CA GLU A 512 23.79 -11.09 -24.10
C GLU A 512 23.67 -12.03 -22.89
N GLU A 513 24.16 -11.61 -21.73
CA GLU A 513 24.06 -12.37 -20.48
C GLU A 513 22.61 -12.64 -20.09
N LEU A 514 21.72 -11.63 -20.21
CA LEU A 514 20.31 -11.74 -19.89
C LEU A 514 19.58 -12.69 -20.85
N GLN A 515 19.85 -12.61 -22.15
CA GLN A 515 19.30 -13.53 -23.13
C GLN A 515 19.77 -14.97 -22.87
N ARG A 516 21.04 -15.16 -22.53
CA ARG A 516 21.60 -16.46 -22.15
C ARG A 516 20.95 -17.04 -20.89
N LYS A 517 20.76 -16.22 -19.86
CA LYS A 517 20.05 -16.64 -18.63
C LYS A 517 18.61 -17.05 -18.94
N GLU A 518 17.90 -16.27 -19.74
CA GLU A 518 16.52 -16.60 -20.14
C GLU A 518 16.45 -17.86 -21.01
N TYR A 519 17.40 -18.05 -21.91
CA TYR A 519 17.51 -19.28 -22.66
C TYR A 519 17.70 -20.50 -21.74
N LEU A 520 18.61 -20.42 -20.76
CA LEU A 520 18.89 -21.47 -19.81
C LEU A 520 17.69 -21.80 -18.90
N ARG A 521 16.85 -20.82 -18.55
CA ARG A 521 15.59 -21.03 -17.81
C ARG A 521 14.55 -21.82 -18.61
N ARG A 522 14.67 -21.88 -19.93
CA ARG A 522 13.80 -22.67 -20.81
C ARG A 522 14.35 -24.07 -21.11
N VAL A 523 15.57 -24.37 -20.74
CA VAL A 523 16.16 -25.68 -20.89
C VAL A 523 15.89 -26.52 -19.64
N PHE A 524 14.81 -27.31 -19.68
CA PHE A 524 14.33 -28.06 -18.52
C PHE A 524 15.08 -29.36 -18.30
N LEU A 525 15.52 -29.62 -17.07
CA LEU A 525 16.14 -30.86 -16.61
C LEU A 525 15.26 -32.09 -16.81
N ALA A 526 13.92 -31.92 -16.73
CA ALA A 526 12.96 -33.00 -16.92
C ALA A 526 13.10 -33.66 -18.32
N ALA A 527 13.33 -32.88 -19.36
CA ALA A 527 13.48 -33.31 -20.73
C ALA A 527 14.90 -33.82 -21.07
N ALA A 528 15.89 -33.49 -20.23
CA ALA A 528 17.29 -33.79 -20.49
C ALA A 528 17.59 -35.30 -20.40
N ARG A 529 18.40 -35.81 -21.31
CA ARG A 529 18.95 -37.17 -21.23
C ARG A 529 20.37 -37.10 -20.68
N ILE A 530 20.52 -37.26 -19.35
CA ILE A 530 21.83 -37.20 -18.69
C ILE A 530 22.21 -38.63 -18.26
N GLN A 531 23.38 -39.09 -18.70
CA GLN A 531 23.86 -40.41 -18.39
C GLN A 531 24.03 -40.62 -16.88
N GLY A 532 23.44 -41.70 -16.33
CA GLY A 532 23.48 -42.00 -14.90
C GLY A 532 22.45 -41.21 -14.04
N PHE A 533 21.51 -40.47 -14.67
CA PHE A 533 20.40 -39.82 -14.01
C PHE A 533 19.07 -40.55 -14.27
N ALA A 534 18.63 -41.29 -13.28
CA ALA A 534 17.27 -41.84 -13.27
C ALA A 534 16.25 -40.77 -12.89
N GLN A 535 14.95 -40.98 -13.16
CA GLN A 535 13.86 -40.10 -12.83
C GLN A 535 13.86 -39.69 -11.35
N GLY A 536 14.20 -40.62 -10.43
CA GLY A 536 14.27 -40.31 -9.00
C GLY A 536 15.32 -39.24 -8.63
N HIS A 537 16.47 -39.18 -9.34
CA HIS A 537 17.46 -38.12 -9.11
C HIS A 537 16.97 -36.76 -9.57
N LYS A 538 16.21 -36.68 -10.66
CA LYS A 538 15.60 -35.43 -11.14
C LYS A 538 14.51 -34.95 -10.18
N GLN A 539 13.76 -35.86 -9.55
CA GLN A 539 12.78 -35.53 -8.53
C GLN A 539 13.43 -34.95 -7.26
N VAL A 540 14.54 -35.54 -6.82
CA VAL A 540 15.34 -35.00 -5.71
C VAL A 540 15.76 -33.56 -6.03
N LEU A 541 16.35 -33.33 -7.22
CA LEU A 541 16.76 -31.99 -7.64
C LEU A 541 15.57 -31.00 -7.67
N ARG A 542 14.43 -31.44 -8.19
CA ARG A 542 13.21 -30.65 -8.24
C ARG A 542 12.71 -30.28 -6.84
N SER A 543 12.86 -31.17 -5.83
CA SER A 543 12.50 -30.86 -4.45
C SER A 543 13.37 -29.77 -3.83
N PHE A 544 14.55 -29.51 -4.41
CA PHE A 544 15.44 -28.40 -4.07
C PHE A 544 15.28 -27.19 -5.01
N GLY A 545 14.24 -27.17 -5.87
CA GLY A 545 14.00 -26.08 -6.80
C GLY A 545 14.92 -26.05 -8.02
N ILE A 546 15.64 -27.14 -8.29
CA ILE A 546 16.54 -27.26 -9.45
C ILE A 546 15.79 -27.93 -10.61
N GLU A 547 15.25 -27.12 -11.52
CA GLU A 547 14.41 -27.58 -12.63
C GLU A 547 14.99 -27.29 -14.01
N THR A 548 15.90 -26.34 -14.13
CA THR A 548 16.44 -25.86 -15.41
C THR A 548 17.97 -25.85 -15.44
N ALA A 549 18.54 -25.69 -16.63
CA ALA A 549 19.99 -25.50 -16.78
C ALA A 549 20.48 -24.23 -16.06
N TYR A 550 19.64 -23.20 -15.97
CA TYR A 550 19.92 -22.00 -15.18
C TYR A 550 20.11 -22.35 -13.69
N ASP A 551 19.19 -23.13 -13.11
CA ASP A 551 19.24 -23.47 -11.69
C ASP A 551 20.49 -24.30 -11.37
N VAL A 552 20.89 -25.21 -12.28
CA VAL A 552 22.11 -26.03 -12.12
C VAL A 552 23.35 -25.15 -12.07
N LEU A 553 23.44 -24.09 -12.90
CA LEU A 553 24.64 -23.26 -12.98
C LEU A 553 24.71 -22.19 -11.89
N TYR A 554 23.56 -21.65 -11.47
CA TYR A 554 23.53 -20.44 -10.66
C TYR A 554 22.85 -20.59 -9.30
N ALA A 555 22.04 -21.65 -9.08
CA ALA A 555 21.24 -21.80 -7.86
C ALA A 555 21.43 -23.16 -7.15
N MET A 556 22.26 -24.08 -7.67
CA MET A 556 22.39 -25.42 -7.11
C MET A 556 23.17 -25.40 -5.80
N PRO A 557 22.54 -25.84 -4.66
CA PRO A 557 23.25 -25.97 -3.37
C PRO A 557 24.41 -26.97 -3.42
N GLU A 558 25.43 -26.75 -2.62
CA GLU A 558 26.58 -27.65 -2.53
C GLU A 558 26.23 -28.97 -1.86
N ASP A 559 25.31 -29.01 -0.92
CA ASP A 559 24.93 -30.18 -0.12
C ASP A 559 23.52 -30.71 -0.44
N ILE A 560 23.40 -31.45 -1.57
CA ILE A 560 22.17 -32.18 -1.88
C ILE A 560 22.40 -33.67 -1.54
N LYS A 561 21.70 -34.19 -0.51
CA LYS A 561 21.76 -35.61 -0.13
C LYS A 561 21.40 -36.50 -1.33
N GLY A 562 22.28 -37.48 -1.64
CA GLY A 562 22.09 -38.42 -2.75
C GLY A 562 22.69 -37.95 -4.10
N LEU A 563 23.25 -36.73 -4.13
CA LEU A 563 23.95 -36.22 -5.33
C LEU A 563 25.46 -36.15 -5.07
N GLY A 564 26.18 -37.24 -5.33
CA GLY A 564 27.64 -37.26 -5.22
C GLY A 564 28.35 -36.45 -6.31
N ASP A 565 29.63 -36.12 -6.10
CA ASP A 565 30.40 -35.19 -6.93
C ASP A 565 30.44 -35.56 -8.42
N ALA A 566 30.54 -36.85 -8.74
CA ALA A 566 30.51 -37.32 -10.13
C ALA A 566 29.17 -37.00 -10.83
N ARG A 567 28.04 -37.05 -10.10
CA ARG A 567 26.72 -36.66 -10.63
C ARG A 567 26.60 -35.16 -10.77
N ARG A 568 27.14 -34.41 -9.82
CA ARG A 568 27.16 -32.93 -9.90
C ARG A 568 27.97 -32.47 -11.10
N ALA A 569 29.14 -33.07 -11.34
CA ALA A 569 29.96 -32.75 -12.50
C ALA A 569 29.15 -32.94 -13.80
N ARG A 570 28.51 -34.12 -13.96
CA ARG A 570 27.69 -34.41 -15.17
C ARG A 570 26.51 -33.45 -15.34
N LEU A 571 25.87 -33.02 -14.24
CA LEU A 571 24.81 -31.97 -14.30
C LEU A 571 25.36 -30.64 -14.78
N ARG A 572 26.50 -30.23 -14.22
CA ARG A 572 27.16 -28.99 -14.63
C ARG A 572 27.62 -29.06 -16.09
N ASP A 573 28.15 -30.21 -16.53
CA ASP A 573 28.57 -30.41 -17.90
C ASP A 573 27.37 -30.32 -18.86
N TRP A 574 26.26 -30.99 -18.55
CA TRP A 574 25.01 -30.84 -19.30
C TRP A 574 24.53 -29.39 -19.38
N ALA A 575 24.56 -28.66 -18.27
CA ALA A 575 24.12 -27.30 -18.26
C ALA A 575 25.07 -26.34 -19.00
N ARG A 576 26.40 -26.65 -18.98
CA ARG A 576 27.39 -25.94 -19.81
C ARG A 576 27.24 -26.27 -21.29
N GLU A 577 26.95 -27.51 -21.64
CA GLU A 577 26.63 -27.89 -23.02
C GLU A 577 25.41 -27.15 -23.53
N ALA A 578 24.35 -27.10 -22.74
CA ALA A 578 23.18 -26.27 -23.04
C ALA A 578 23.54 -24.78 -23.20
N GLN A 579 24.41 -24.25 -22.35
CA GLN A 579 24.93 -22.89 -22.47
C GLN A 579 25.72 -22.66 -23.76
N GLY A 580 26.49 -23.64 -24.21
CA GLY A 580 27.23 -23.60 -25.48
C GLY A 580 26.34 -23.61 -26.73
N GLN A 581 25.11 -24.08 -26.62
CA GLN A 581 24.11 -24.07 -27.69
C GLN A 581 23.36 -22.70 -27.81
N PHE A 582 23.61 -21.78 -26.88
CA PHE A 582 23.04 -20.44 -26.90
C PHE A 582 23.64 -19.62 -28.04
N HIS A 583 22.79 -18.97 -28.82
CA HIS A 583 23.17 -18.01 -29.86
C HIS A 583 22.60 -16.64 -29.49
N PHE A 584 23.49 -15.66 -29.36
CA PHE A 584 23.11 -14.28 -29.08
C PHE A 584 22.45 -13.65 -30.32
N ASP A 585 21.30 -13.04 -30.11
CA ASP A 585 20.61 -12.25 -31.12
C ASP A 585 20.71 -10.75 -30.80
N PRO A 586 21.56 -9.99 -31.52
CA PRO A 586 21.71 -8.56 -31.28
C PRO A 586 20.44 -7.74 -31.58
N GLN A 587 19.51 -8.26 -32.41
CA GLN A 587 18.28 -7.58 -32.76
C GLN A 587 17.14 -7.87 -31.79
N SER A 588 17.24 -8.94 -31.03
CA SER A 588 16.26 -9.27 -30.02
C SER A 588 16.30 -8.27 -28.85
N SER A 589 15.15 -7.84 -28.41
CA SER A 589 15.01 -6.95 -27.25
C SER A 589 15.49 -7.62 -25.96
N ILE A 590 15.79 -6.81 -24.94
CA ILE A 590 16.02 -7.32 -23.57
C ILE A 590 14.77 -8.12 -23.15
N PRO A 591 14.96 -9.32 -22.53
CA PRO A 591 13.84 -10.13 -22.12
C PRO A 591 12.86 -9.32 -21.25
N PRO A 592 11.55 -9.29 -21.58
CA PRO A 592 10.54 -8.50 -20.85
C PRO A 592 10.51 -8.80 -19.35
N GLY A 593 10.79 -10.03 -18.95
CA GLY A 593 10.89 -10.45 -17.55
C GLY A 593 11.95 -9.71 -16.75
N GLU A 594 13.04 -9.31 -17.38
CA GLU A 594 14.15 -8.59 -16.74
C GLU A 594 13.89 -7.08 -16.65
N LEU A 595 13.29 -6.45 -17.67
CA LEU A 595 12.96 -5.01 -17.65
C LEU A 595 11.75 -4.67 -16.80
N ARG A 596 10.80 -5.60 -16.66
CA ARG A 596 9.56 -5.37 -15.92
C ARG A 596 9.76 -4.95 -14.46
N PRO A 597 10.65 -5.58 -13.66
CA PRO A 597 10.92 -5.13 -12.29
C PRO A 597 11.43 -3.68 -12.25
N LEU A 598 12.32 -3.31 -13.18
CA LEU A 598 12.86 -1.97 -13.29
C LEU A 598 11.74 -0.94 -13.55
N VAL A 599 10.97 -1.13 -14.63
CA VAL A 599 9.84 -0.24 -14.96
C VAL A 599 8.84 -0.15 -13.82
N THR A 600 8.52 -1.28 -13.18
CA THR A 600 7.59 -1.31 -12.05
C THR A 600 8.11 -0.52 -10.86
N THR A 601 9.42 -0.62 -10.57
CA THR A 601 10.05 0.13 -9.48
C THR A 601 9.97 1.63 -9.72
N PHE A 602 10.36 2.08 -10.91
CA PHE A 602 10.33 3.51 -11.26
C PHE A 602 8.91 4.08 -11.33
N ARG A 603 7.93 3.32 -11.82
CA ARG A 603 6.52 3.73 -11.78
C ARG A 603 5.99 3.84 -10.35
N LYS A 604 6.32 2.91 -9.46
CA LYS A 604 5.96 3.00 -8.05
C LYS A 604 6.58 4.25 -7.40
N GLU A 605 7.86 4.50 -7.67
CA GLU A 605 8.55 5.67 -7.17
C GLU A 605 7.92 6.97 -7.70
N GLN A 606 7.63 7.05 -9.00
CA GLN A 606 6.93 8.16 -9.64
C GLN A 606 5.60 8.49 -8.96
N VAL A 607 4.77 7.46 -8.74
CA VAL A 607 3.47 7.61 -8.07
C VAL A 607 3.63 8.04 -6.63
N SER A 608 4.59 7.44 -5.92
CA SER A 608 4.89 7.79 -4.52
C SER A 608 5.32 9.25 -4.37
N ILE A 609 6.21 9.73 -5.26
CA ILE A 609 6.66 11.12 -5.22
C ILE A 609 5.50 12.07 -5.57
N ARG A 610 4.67 11.76 -6.56
CA ARG A 610 3.49 12.56 -6.91
C ARG A 610 2.51 12.68 -5.74
N ALA A 611 2.20 11.58 -5.06
CA ALA A 611 1.32 11.58 -3.90
C ALA A 611 1.90 12.41 -2.73
N ARG A 612 3.21 12.32 -2.50
CA ARG A 612 3.91 13.13 -1.49
C ARG A 612 3.94 14.60 -1.86
N LEU A 613 4.08 14.95 -3.15
CA LEU A 613 4.00 16.34 -3.63
C LEU A 613 2.60 16.92 -3.43
N GLU A 614 1.56 16.16 -3.76
CA GLU A 614 0.18 16.56 -3.54
C GLU A 614 -0.09 16.85 -2.07
N ASP A 615 0.25 15.91 -1.18
CA ASP A 615 0.09 16.09 0.28
C ASP A 615 0.91 17.29 0.81
N ALA A 616 2.15 17.45 0.34
CA ALA A 616 3.00 18.58 0.74
C ALA A 616 2.43 19.94 0.28
N CYS A 617 1.91 20.01 -0.95
CA CYS A 617 1.27 21.22 -1.49
C CYS A 617 -0.04 21.54 -0.77
N ASP A 618 -0.83 20.54 -0.42
CA ASP A 618 -2.06 20.72 0.35
C ASP A 618 -1.78 21.15 1.79
N LYS A 619 -0.73 20.61 2.41
CA LYS A 619 -0.25 21.05 3.73
C LYS A 619 0.23 22.50 3.68
N LEU A 620 1.02 22.87 2.66
CA LEU A 620 1.47 24.24 2.47
C LEU A 620 0.29 25.20 2.32
N ARG A 621 -0.70 24.86 1.49
CA ARG A 621 -1.91 25.67 1.27
C ARG A 621 -2.71 25.87 2.57
N ARG A 622 -2.94 24.80 3.32
CA ARG A 622 -3.66 24.86 4.61
C ARG A 622 -2.89 25.68 5.63
N SER A 623 -1.61 25.36 5.81
CA SER A 623 -0.73 26.08 6.73
C SER A 623 -0.62 27.57 6.38
N SER A 624 -0.47 27.93 5.09
CA SER A 624 -0.45 29.33 4.64
C SER A 624 -1.74 30.08 5.01
N LYS A 625 -2.90 29.45 4.79
CA LYS A 625 -4.21 30.05 5.14
C LYS A 625 -4.37 30.22 6.66
N GLU A 626 -4.05 29.20 7.44
CA GLU A 626 -4.12 29.25 8.91
C GLU A 626 -3.21 30.32 9.48
N MET A 627 -1.95 30.34 9.05
CA MET A 627 -0.96 31.32 9.50
C MET A 627 -1.33 32.75 9.12
N THR A 628 -1.89 32.96 7.93
CA THR A 628 -2.38 34.31 7.52
C THR A 628 -3.55 34.76 8.41
N THR A 629 -4.45 33.87 8.76
CA THR A 629 -5.59 34.16 9.64
C THR A 629 -5.12 34.47 11.06
N GLU A 630 -4.21 33.64 11.62
CA GLU A 630 -3.66 33.83 12.95
C GLU A 630 -2.79 35.09 13.07
N ALA A 631 -2.03 35.43 12.02
CA ALA A 631 -1.29 36.67 11.93
C ALA A 631 -2.23 37.89 11.96
N GLY A 632 -3.37 37.82 11.29
CA GLY A 632 -4.44 38.82 11.33
C GLY A 632 -4.97 39.02 12.75
N ILE A 633 -5.31 37.93 13.44
CA ILE A 633 -5.81 37.95 14.83
C ILE A 633 -4.76 38.54 15.79
N ALA A 634 -3.49 38.11 15.65
CA ALA A 634 -2.40 38.59 16.49
C ALA A 634 -2.13 40.06 16.27
N ARG A 635 -2.20 40.56 15.04
CA ARG A 635 -2.09 41.99 14.69
C ARG A 635 -3.24 42.82 15.32
N GLU A 636 -4.47 42.29 15.24
CA GLU A 636 -5.64 42.98 15.83
C GLU A 636 -5.53 43.07 17.35
N ARG A 637 -4.97 42.06 18.03
CA ARG A 637 -4.64 42.10 19.46
C ARG A 637 -3.62 43.21 19.77
N VAL A 638 -2.55 43.35 18.97
CA VAL A 638 -1.58 44.44 19.13
C VAL A 638 -2.28 45.78 18.99
N ALA A 639 -3.08 45.99 17.94
CA ALA A 639 -3.82 47.22 17.70
C ALA A 639 -4.84 47.53 18.84
N ALA A 640 -5.46 46.51 19.39
CA ALA A 640 -6.36 46.70 20.55
C ALA A 640 -5.61 47.15 21.80
N CYS A 641 -4.40 46.57 22.04
CA CYS A 641 -3.55 47.00 23.14
C CYS A 641 -2.99 48.43 22.95
N GLU A 642 -2.67 48.82 21.71
CA GLU A 642 -2.29 50.17 21.34
C GLU A 642 -3.39 51.18 21.66
N ARG A 643 -4.60 50.90 21.26
CA ARG A 643 -5.81 51.72 21.60
C ARG A 643 -6.03 51.81 23.12
N ALA A 644 -5.79 50.73 23.85
CA ALA A 644 -5.89 50.73 25.32
C ALA A 644 -4.82 51.61 25.98
N VAL A 645 -3.58 51.60 25.47
CA VAL A 645 -2.51 52.49 25.93
C VAL A 645 -2.85 53.96 25.63
N GLU A 646 -3.34 54.24 24.41
CA GLU A 646 -3.77 55.60 24.04
C GLU A 646 -4.94 56.11 24.93
N SER A 647 -5.94 55.25 25.16
CA SER A 647 -7.07 55.58 26.05
C SER A 647 -6.60 55.84 27.47
N ALA A 648 -5.69 55.00 28.00
CA ALA A 648 -5.12 55.22 29.31
C ALA A 648 -4.27 56.50 29.39
N ARG A 649 -3.61 56.91 28.29
CA ARG A 649 -2.86 58.19 28.15
C ARG A 649 -3.77 59.41 28.16
N ALA A 650 -4.88 59.38 27.43
CA ALA A 650 -5.79 60.51 27.29
C ALA A 650 -6.43 60.99 28.61
N ILE A 651 -6.36 60.16 29.65
CA ILE A 651 -6.96 60.42 30.97
C ILE A 651 -5.96 61.07 31.98
N LEU A 652 -4.66 61.26 31.62
CA LEU A 652 -3.64 61.73 32.54
C LEU A 652 -3.25 63.20 32.29
N PRO A 653 -3.22 64.09 33.32
CA PRO A 653 -2.67 65.44 33.20
C PRO A 653 -1.12 65.43 33.14
N VAL A 654 -0.47 66.58 33.01
CA VAL A 654 0.94 66.82 32.67
C VAL A 654 1.99 66.02 33.42
N ALA A 655 1.73 65.43 34.61
CA ALA A 655 2.59 64.47 35.29
C ALA A 655 2.81 63.16 34.50
N ASP A 656 2.02 62.95 33.50
CA ASP A 656 2.07 61.76 32.62
C ASP A 656 3.21 61.78 31.59
N GLU A 657 3.73 62.94 31.25
CA GLU A 657 4.81 63.06 30.26
C GLU A 657 6.11 62.38 30.70
N THR A 658 6.34 62.39 32.01
CA THR A 658 7.50 61.72 32.65
C THR A 658 7.40 60.19 32.57
N LEU A 659 6.20 59.68 32.82
CA LEU A 659 5.92 58.26 32.73
C LEU A 659 5.87 57.80 31.26
N ARG A 660 5.40 58.65 30.38
CA ARG A 660 5.39 58.40 28.92
C ARG A 660 6.79 58.25 28.35
N GLU A 661 7.70 59.13 28.74
CA GLU A 661 9.08 59.08 28.26
C GLU A 661 9.84 57.90 28.86
N ALA A 662 9.62 57.53 30.09
CA ALA A 662 10.20 56.33 30.70
C ALA A 662 9.64 55.06 30.07
N ALA A 663 8.34 55.03 29.76
CA ALA A 663 7.72 53.89 29.07
C ALA A 663 8.20 53.74 27.61
N ARG A 664 8.35 54.88 26.87
CA ARG A 664 8.88 54.93 25.51
C ARG A 664 10.34 54.42 25.43
N ARG A 665 11.16 54.83 26.37
CA ARG A 665 12.58 54.39 26.40
C ARG A 665 12.71 52.89 26.65
N ARG A 666 11.91 52.32 27.55
CA ARG A 666 11.86 50.85 27.75
C ARG A 666 11.42 50.10 26.52
N PHE A 667 10.48 50.71 25.77
CA PHE A 667 10.01 50.16 24.50
C PHE A 667 11.08 50.17 23.43
N TYR A 668 11.82 51.28 23.29
CA TYR A 668 12.94 51.43 22.35
C TYR A 668 14.11 50.51 22.68
N GLU A 669 14.47 50.40 23.94
CA GLU A 669 15.59 49.54 24.39
C GLU A 669 15.26 48.04 24.13
N ARG A 670 14.00 47.65 24.28
CA ARG A 670 13.56 46.27 23.92
C ARG A 670 13.42 46.08 22.42
N GLY A 671 12.86 47.05 21.69
CA GLY A 671 12.80 47.00 20.25
C GLY A 671 14.16 46.92 19.59
N MET A 672 15.16 47.68 20.09
CA MET A 672 16.55 47.59 19.66
C MET A 672 17.20 46.22 20.00
N ALA A 673 16.92 45.66 21.18
CA ALA A 673 17.43 44.34 21.53
C ALA A 673 16.87 43.25 20.57
N TRP A 674 15.61 43.31 20.23
CA TRP A 674 15.00 42.40 19.27
C TRP A 674 15.43 42.66 17.82
N SER A 675 15.61 43.95 17.44
CA SER A 675 16.15 44.29 16.12
C SER A 675 17.62 43.84 15.97
N LEU A 676 18.40 43.91 17.03
CA LEU A 676 19.79 43.40 17.05
C LEU A 676 19.80 41.85 17.02
N LEU A 677 18.84 41.20 17.71
CA LEU A 677 18.68 39.74 17.62
C LEU A 677 18.24 39.31 16.23
N ALA A 678 17.28 40.04 15.63
CA ALA A 678 16.82 39.80 14.26
C ALA A 678 17.94 40.06 13.23
N ALA A 679 18.76 41.11 13.44
CA ALA A 679 19.93 41.41 12.61
C ALA A 679 21.02 40.34 12.76
N ALA A 680 21.26 39.84 13.98
CA ALA A 680 22.19 38.73 14.22
C ALA A 680 21.72 37.41 13.60
N CYS A 681 20.43 37.16 13.57
CA CYS A 681 19.84 36.01 12.84
C CYS A 681 19.88 36.21 11.32
N ALA A 682 19.73 37.44 10.82
CA ALA A 682 19.79 37.79 9.40
C ALA A 682 21.19 37.64 8.81
N THR A 683 22.24 37.98 9.58
CA THR A 683 23.65 37.80 9.16
C THR A 683 24.06 36.31 9.12
N SER A 684 23.29 35.43 9.76
CA SER A 684 23.51 33.97 9.71
C SER A 684 22.86 33.29 8.50
N GLY A 685 22.57 33.97 7.40
CA GLY A 685 22.15 33.35 6.12
C GLY A 685 20.67 33.14 5.93
N VAL A 686 19.80 33.72 6.76
CA VAL A 686 18.33 33.51 6.69
C VAL A 686 17.63 34.45 5.69
N ILE A 687 18.31 35.48 5.17
CA ILE A 687 17.67 36.48 4.26
C ILE A 687 17.71 36.11 2.76
N TYR A 688 18.29 34.98 2.37
CA TYR A 688 18.48 34.67 0.95
C TYR A 688 17.26 34.03 0.23
N VAL A 689 16.08 34.04 0.79
CA VAL A 689 14.89 33.39 0.22
C VAL A 689 13.69 34.33 0.03
N LEU A 690 13.86 35.64 0.21
CA LEU A 690 12.78 36.63 0.00
C LEU A 690 12.97 37.52 -1.25
N ASN A 691 13.85 37.13 -2.18
CA ASN A 691 13.93 37.72 -3.54
C ASN A 691 13.57 36.68 -4.61
#